data_068c31033df52c3d7256a92bf05009b9
#
_entry.id   068c31033df52c3d7256a92bf05009b9
#
_cell.length_a   1.000
_cell.length_b   1.000
_cell.length_c   1.000
_cell.angle_alpha   90.00
_cell.angle_beta   90.00
_cell.angle_gamma   90.00
#
_symmetry.space_group_name_H-M   'P 1'
#
loop_
_entity.id
_entity.type
_entity.pdbx_description
1 polymer ?
#
loop_
_entity_poly.entity_id
_entity_poly.type
_entity_poly.pdbx_seq_one_letter_code
_entity_poly.pdbx_strand_id
1 'polypeptide(L)'
;MDEHAADTAADGGSGSVVRQAELDELLAAVDAAGQTGGLLTVAGPPGSGKTTLTERFARRFGAEGGRVLRADSSQSETDLPFSGLHQLLRPVRRDIDMLPPRQRSALHTAFGQAEQSDAPDPMLIGIGVLTLLSDLAVERPLLLVVDDAQWADRASLDVLSFVARRLADEPVTMLFATRDGVLSTLAARQRIIDLGPLDRDTANRLLDQQPQVPEGLTRERILDQAEGNPLALVELARAAMERAHTIRDTEGPLPVTDRLERVYANRLTALPTETRRAVVRLATADTEDPPHSVLSWLPDIGDPVWVAAEEAGLVRRTGGRLRCSHALSRSAIYQAAPAEERRTAHLELAELFQGPDPDRYAWHLAAATSGLSAHVSAELERSADRARHRSGYAAAAHMLERAADLHPDRDDSTRLLAAATSTAVLTGRLDTVERLAARTRAGTDDPTAAALAALQVGRLMTLTTSHSAAFGQLMRLATALADTAPAAAMEALAAAAVVRFYSGDPSQLQEIERLLPSSPAAPPQALGNRESLLEEWAGTVARPEAADRDLPGRLPALLAAVGDQPETLTLLAIAAWLLDETDLAVRTFDAAFTTWASKGPLPDGLGGVAAQAYLEHGRWARAQTACAELSAVATSAGLDHAAACAASTDALLRALRGDTAGARTQARQALSLIDPLESRSVLVIAHRALGTAAAAEGDHETAYLHYRALFDGQGNPVHYHLSYPALPELVSAAARSGRHEEAAHVVDATGRSLKNAGHLAPRRTALVHLSRALLATPDEAESHFTQALATPALARRPMERAQALLAYGEWLRRRRRIAEARPALVEAEAVFRRLGAQPWVVRAQTELRAAGAHSGTAEPDAFADLTPQQQQIVRLAALGLTNREVAEKLFLSPRTVGSHLYRAFPKLGITVRSQLRDVVEAVNAEIPSGWSA
;
A
#
# COMPACT_ATOMS: atom_id res chain seq x y z
N MET A 1 22.15 21.31 -37.85
CA MET A 1 21.45 22.59 -38.01
C MET A 1 20.83 22.53 -39.39
N ASP A 2 19.52 22.49 -39.50
CA ASP A 2 18.68 22.35 -40.71
C ASP A 2 17.97 21.04 -40.95
N GLU A 3 17.44 20.43 -39.87
CA GLU A 3 16.42 19.36 -40.00
C GLU A 3 15.16 19.61 -39.16
N HIS A 4 15.09 20.75 -38.47
CA HIS A 4 13.98 21.10 -37.56
C HIS A 4 12.97 22.11 -38.15
N ALA A 5 13.14 22.52 -39.41
CA ALA A 5 12.28 23.55 -40.02
C ALA A 5 11.22 23.00 -40.99
N ALA A 6 11.15 21.68 -41.23
CA ALA A 6 10.19 21.10 -42.19
C ALA A 6 8.94 20.48 -41.57
N ASP A 7 8.87 20.35 -40.21
CA ASP A 7 7.76 19.67 -39.50
C ASP A 7 6.68 20.63 -38.97
N THR A 8 6.83 21.93 -39.21
CA THR A 8 5.87 22.96 -38.72
C THR A 8 4.77 23.35 -39.68
N ALA A 9 4.72 22.73 -40.88
CA ALA A 9 3.76 23.13 -41.92
C ALA A 9 2.59 22.15 -42.15
N ALA A 10 2.51 21.00 -41.46
CA ALA A 10 1.49 19.97 -41.72
C ALA A 10 0.39 19.85 -40.63
N ASP A 11 0.43 20.63 -39.55
CA ASP A 11 -0.58 20.60 -38.48
C ASP A 11 -1.43 21.86 -38.48
N GLY A 12 -2.02 22.11 -39.62
CA GLY A 12 -2.93 23.25 -39.86
C GLY A 12 -4.28 23.09 -39.15
N GLY A 13 -4.42 23.64 -37.98
CA GLY A 13 -5.59 24.47 -37.66
C GLY A 13 -6.91 23.85 -37.21
N SER A 14 -7.14 22.54 -37.16
CA SER A 14 -8.49 22.02 -36.85
C SER A 14 -8.79 21.74 -35.37
N GLY A 15 -7.81 21.85 -34.50
CA GLY A 15 -7.99 21.54 -33.07
C GLY A 15 -8.02 22.72 -32.10
N SER A 16 -7.90 23.94 -32.62
CA SER A 16 -7.54 25.12 -31.83
C SER A 16 -8.66 25.70 -30.93
N VAL A 17 -9.93 25.35 -31.15
CA VAL A 17 -11.05 26.01 -30.44
C VAL A 17 -11.83 25.06 -29.51
N VAL A 18 -11.68 23.76 -29.71
CA VAL A 18 -12.40 22.75 -28.91
C VAL A 18 -11.65 22.49 -27.61
N ARG A 19 -12.34 22.48 -26.48
CA ARG A 19 -11.79 22.20 -25.14
C ARG A 19 -10.75 23.23 -24.62
N GLN A 20 -10.92 24.51 -24.97
CA GLN A 20 -10.01 25.55 -24.48
C GLN A 20 -10.19 25.81 -22.98
N ALA A 21 -11.43 25.79 -22.48
CA ALA A 21 -11.70 25.99 -21.06
C ALA A 21 -11.08 24.90 -20.19
N GLU A 22 -11.14 23.63 -20.62
CA GLU A 22 -10.54 22.50 -19.92
C GLU A 22 -9.00 22.52 -20.01
N LEU A 23 -8.44 23.02 -21.12
CA LEU A 23 -7.01 23.24 -21.23
C LEU A 23 -6.54 24.33 -20.26
N ASP A 24 -7.25 25.44 -20.18
CA ASP A 24 -6.93 26.52 -19.26
C ASP A 24 -7.08 26.07 -17.80
N GLU A 25 -8.04 25.19 -17.51
CA GLU A 25 -8.20 24.57 -16.20
C GLU A 25 -7.04 23.65 -15.85
N LEU A 26 -6.52 22.85 -16.80
CA LEU A 26 -5.31 22.02 -16.59
C LEU A 26 -4.08 22.88 -16.31
N LEU A 27 -3.89 23.94 -17.10
CA LEU A 27 -2.77 24.88 -16.90
C LEU A 27 -2.86 25.57 -15.55
N ALA A 28 -4.03 26.09 -15.19
CA ALA A 28 -4.25 26.70 -13.88
C ALA A 28 -4.04 25.74 -12.71
N ALA A 29 -4.33 24.46 -12.89
CA ALA A 29 -4.10 23.45 -11.86
C ALA A 29 -2.61 23.21 -11.62
N VAL A 30 -1.77 23.24 -12.66
CA VAL A 30 -0.31 23.13 -12.55
C VAL A 30 0.30 24.41 -11.98
N ASP A 31 -0.14 25.57 -12.45
CA ASP A 31 0.34 26.86 -11.92
C ASP A 31 -0.01 27.04 -10.44
N ALA A 32 -1.18 26.61 -10.01
CA ALA A 32 -1.62 26.65 -8.62
C ALA A 32 -0.83 25.66 -7.73
N ALA A 33 -0.37 24.55 -8.30
CA ALA A 33 0.49 23.59 -7.62
C ALA A 33 1.92 24.15 -7.42
N GLY A 34 2.37 25.07 -8.25
CA GLY A 34 3.67 25.71 -8.18
C GLY A 34 4.81 24.70 -8.23
N GLN A 35 5.63 24.64 -7.15
CA GLN A 35 6.70 23.62 -7.00
C GLN A 35 6.22 22.32 -6.35
N THR A 36 4.93 22.16 -6.10
CA THR A 36 4.36 20.95 -5.49
C THR A 36 3.73 20.05 -6.55
N GLY A 37 3.92 18.74 -6.43
CA GLY A 37 3.39 17.76 -7.37
C GLY A 37 1.85 17.68 -7.34
N GLY A 38 1.26 17.29 -8.46
CA GLY A 38 -0.21 17.19 -8.63
C GLY A 38 -0.66 15.92 -9.34
N LEU A 39 -1.86 15.46 -9.00
CA LEU A 39 -2.55 14.37 -9.69
C LEU A 39 -3.79 14.90 -10.40
N LEU A 40 -3.79 14.83 -11.72
CA LEU A 40 -4.86 15.29 -12.60
C LEU A 40 -5.45 14.10 -13.34
N THR A 41 -6.75 14.10 -13.54
CA THR A 41 -7.44 13.11 -14.38
C THR A 41 -8.39 13.81 -15.35
N VAL A 42 -8.28 13.44 -16.60
CA VAL A 42 -9.22 13.81 -17.66
C VAL A 42 -10.12 12.61 -17.91
N ALA A 43 -11.40 12.74 -17.56
CA ALA A 43 -12.39 11.70 -17.72
C ALA A 43 -13.36 12.05 -18.87
N GLY A 44 -13.93 11.03 -19.49
CA GLY A 44 -14.97 11.25 -20.49
C GLY A 44 -15.17 10.07 -21.44
N PRO A 45 -16.31 10.00 -22.13
CA PRO A 45 -16.65 8.91 -23.04
C PRO A 45 -15.65 8.77 -24.19
N PRO A 46 -15.63 7.63 -24.90
CA PRO A 46 -14.84 7.47 -26.11
C PRO A 46 -15.14 8.57 -27.14
N GLY A 47 -14.08 9.14 -27.73
CA GLY A 47 -14.24 10.22 -28.72
C GLY A 47 -14.49 11.62 -28.15
N SER A 48 -14.53 11.82 -26.82
CA SER A 48 -14.73 13.13 -26.18
C SER A 48 -13.57 14.13 -26.36
N GLY A 49 -12.43 13.69 -26.89
CA GLY A 49 -11.25 14.53 -27.14
C GLY A 49 -10.19 14.49 -26.06
N LYS A 50 -10.17 13.46 -25.17
CA LYS A 50 -9.16 13.29 -24.10
C LYS A 50 -7.73 13.34 -24.61
N THR A 51 -7.38 12.46 -25.55
CA THR A 51 -6.05 12.40 -26.15
C THR A 51 -5.64 13.74 -26.76
N THR A 52 -6.54 14.40 -27.48
CA THR A 52 -6.27 15.72 -28.07
C THR A 52 -5.98 16.78 -27.00
N LEU A 53 -6.73 16.76 -25.91
CA LEU A 53 -6.54 17.69 -24.78
C LEU A 53 -5.21 17.42 -24.07
N THR A 54 -4.90 16.15 -23.77
CA THR A 54 -3.66 15.77 -23.09
C THR A 54 -2.43 16.04 -23.96
N GLU A 55 -2.50 15.83 -25.28
CA GLU A 55 -1.44 16.19 -26.24
C GLU A 55 -1.20 17.72 -26.30
N ARG A 56 -2.25 18.51 -26.33
CA ARG A 56 -2.14 19.97 -26.31
C ARG A 56 -1.53 20.48 -25.01
N PHE A 57 -1.97 19.93 -23.89
CA PHE A 57 -1.42 20.25 -22.60
C PHE A 57 0.07 19.85 -22.50
N ALA A 58 0.42 18.65 -22.91
CA ALA A 58 1.80 18.16 -22.90
C ALA A 58 2.73 19.02 -23.81
N ARG A 59 2.26 19.41 -25.01
CA ARG A 59 3.01 20.34 -25.90
C ARG A 59 3.22 21.70 -25.25
N ARG A 60 2.22 22.23 -24.59
CA ARG A 60 2.31 23.52 -23.90
C ARG A 60 3.28 23.47 -22.74
N PHE A 61 3.18 22.44 -21.89
CA PHE A 61 4.08 22.19 -20.77
C PHE A 61 5.54 22.04 -21.22
N GLY A 62 5.76 21.31 -22.32
CA GLY A 62 7.10 21.15 -22.91
C GLY A 62 7.66 22.48 -23.50
N ALA A 63 6.81 23.29 -24.12
CA ALA A 63 7.22 24.62 -24.65
C ALA A 63 7.61 25.61 -23.52
N GLU A 64 7.09 25.43 -22.33
CA GLU A 64 7.43 26.20 -21.13
C GLU A 64 8.68 25.66 -20.39
N GLY A 65 9.38 24.68 -20.99
CA GLY A 65 10.65 24.13 -20.51
C GLY A 65 10.54 22.90 -19.65
N GLY A 66 9.34 22.38 -19.41
CA GLY A 66 9.11 21.13 -18.68
C GLY A 66 9.52 19.89 -19.49
N ARG A 67 9.79 18.78 -18.80
CA ARG A 67 10.03 17.46 -19.42
C ARG A 67 8.73 16.65 -19.42
N VAL A 68 8.40 16.00 -20.51
CA VAL A 68 7.20 15.16 -20.64
C VAL A 68 7.61 13.70 -20.81
N LEU A 69 7.07 12.82 -19.99
CA LEU A 69 7.13 11.37 -20.16
C LEU A 69 5.71 10.87 -20.46
N ARG A 70 5.55 10.01 -21.44
CA ARG A 70 4.23 9.56 -21.89
C ARG A 70 4.17 8.04 -22.01
N ALA A 71 3.03 7.49 -21.62
CA ALA A 71 2.60 6.13 -21.88
C ALA A 71 1.19 6.16 -22.48
N ASP A 72 1.03 5.46 -23.59
CA ASP A 72 -0.26 5.23 -24.23
C ASP A 72 -0.65 3.77 -24.00
N SER A 73 -1.63 3.54 -23.13
CA SER A 73 -2.01 2.18 -22.73
C SER A 73 -2.88 1.50 -23.78
N SER A 74 -2.61 0.22 -24.02
CA SER A 74 -3.35 -0.56 -25.00
C SER A 74 -4.02 -1.78 -24.39
N GLN A 75 -5.15 -2.20 -24.95
CA GLN A 75 -5.92 -3.34 -24.45
C GLN A 75 -5.11 -4.65 -24.49
N SER A 76 -4.24 -4.85 -25.46
CA SER A 76 -3.39 -6.04 -25.59
C SER A 76 -2.28 -6.11 -24.54
N GLU A 77 -1.90 -4.97 -23.96
CA GLU A 77 -0.83 -4.87 -22.97
C GLU A 77 -1.35 -4.86 -21.53
N THR A 78 -2.68 -4.84 -21.33
CA THR A 78 -3.32 -4.84 -20.00
C THR A 78 -2.85 -6.01 -19.13
N ASP A 79 -2.57 -7.16 -19.73
CA ASP A 79 -2.13 -8.38 -19.06
C ASP A 79 -0.59 -8.54 -19.04
N LEU A 80 0.16 -7.58 -19.54
CA LEU A 80 1.63 -7.58 -19.52
C LEU A 80 2.12 -6.74 -18.33
N PRO A 81 2.65 -7.36 -17.25
CA PRO A 81 3.05 -6.61 -16.05
C PRO A 81 4.12 -5.57 -16.36
N PHE A 82 3.92 -4.36 -15.83
CA PHE A 82 4.81 -3.21 -15.96
C PHE A 82 5.00 -2.70 -17.40
N SER A 83 4.14 -3.07 -18.35
CA SER A 83 4.22 -2.56 -19.73
C SER A 83 4.06 -1.03 -19.77
N GLY A 84 3.05 -0.48 -19.10
CA GLY A 84 2.83 0.96 -19.02
C GLY A 84 3.98 1.71 -18.36
N LEU A 85 4.52 1.17 -17.26
CA LEU A 85 5.67 1.76 -16.57
C LEU A 85 6.95 1.70 -17.42
N HIS A 86 7.19 0.59 -18.10
CA HIS A 86 8.32 0.43 -19.01
C HIS A 86 8.26 1.45 -20.15
N GLN A 87 7.07 1.63 -20.76
CA GLN A 87 6.86 2.64 -21.80
C GLN A 87 7.12 4.06 -21.29
N LEU A 88 6.56 4.39 -20.12
CA LEU A 88 6.69 5.72 -19.48
C LEU A 88 8.17 6.07 -19.21
N LEU A 89 8.95 5.12 -18.69
CA LEU A 89 10.34 5.34 -18.27
C LEU A 89 11.36 5.09 -19.40
N ARG A 90 10.96 4.63 -20.56
CA ARG A 90 11.84 4.35 -21.69
C ARG A 90 12.73 5.54 -22.09
N PRO A 91 12.23 6.80 -22.17
CA PRO A 91 13.07 7.94 -22.53
C PRO A 91 14.19 8.24 -21.52
N VAL A 92 14.03 7.81 -20.27
CA VAL A 92 14.92 8.04 -19.12
C VAL A 92 15.62 6.75 -18.65
N ARG A 93 15.71 5.75 -19.48
CA ARG A 93 16.28 4.44 -19.15
C ARG A 93 17.73 4.51 -18.66
N ARG A 94 18.54 5.43 -19.19
CA ARG A 94 19.93 5.62 -18.74
C ARG A 94 20.02 6.16 -17.32
N ASP A 95 19.03 6.89 -16.89
CA ASP A 95 18.99 7.47 -15.53
C ASP A 95 18.67 6.39 -14.49
N ILE A 96 18.00 5.29 -14.89
CA ILE A 96 17.77 4.11 -14.03
C ILE A 96 19.10 3.50 -13.56
N ASP A 97 20.13 3.52 -14.40
CA ASP A 97 21.45 2.97 -14.07
C ASP A 97 22.16 3.77 -12.97
N MET A 98 21.74 5.00 -12.72
CA MET A 98 22.28 5.87 -11.68
C MET A 98 21.62 5.64 -10.30
N LEU A 99 20.52 4.93 -10.24
CA LEU A 99 19.81 4.60 -9.00
C LEU A 99 20.65 3.74 -8.05
N PRO A 100 20.37 3.78 -6.73
CA PRO A 100 20.95 2.87 -5.76
C PRO A 100 20.82 1.40 -6.21
N PRO A 101 21.82 0.54 -5.95
CA PRO A 101 21.89 -0.80 -6.54
C PRO A 101 20.64 -1.66 -6.38
N ARG A 102 19.99 -1.61 -5.21
CA ARG A 102 18.74 -2.37 -4.93
C ARG A 102 17.55 -1.86 -5.74
N GLN A 103 17.38 -0.54 -5.84
CA GLN A 103 16.30 0.09 -6.61
C GLN A 103 16.48 -0.16 -8.11
N ARG A 104 17.71 -0.02 -8.59
CA ARG A 104 18.08 -0.32 -9.97
C ARG A 104 17.79 -1.77 -10.32
N SER A 105 18.24 -2.72 -9.48
CA SER A 105 17.98 -4.15 -9.67
C SER A 105 16.47 -4.46 -9.70
N ALA A 106 15.68 -3.86 -8.83
CA ALA A 106 14.23 -4.06 -8.78
C ALA A 106 13.55 -3.59 -10.09
N LEU A 107 13.93 -2.42 -10.62
CA LEU A 107 13.41 -1.93 -11.90
C LEU A 107 13.83 -2.78 -13.09
N HIS A 108 15.09 -3.20 -13.16
CA HIS A 108 15.56 -4.11 -14.24
C HIS A 108 14.83 -5.46 -14.20
N THR A 109 14.58 -6.00 -13.01
CA THR A 109 13.81 -7.25 -12.85
C THR A 109 12.34 -7.07 -13.26
N ALA A 110 11.70 -5.97 -12.84
CA ALA A 110 10.33 -5.65 -13.24
C ALA A 110 10.18 -5.54 -14.77
N PHE A 111 11.21 -5.03 -15.43
CA PHE A 111 11.27 -4.90 -16.90
C PHE A 111 11.79 -6.16 -17.62
N GLY A 112 12.01 -7.26 -16.89
CA GLY A 112 12.44 -8.54 -17.48
C GLY A 112 13.88 -8.53 -18.00
N GLN A 113 14.76 -7.65 -17.50
CA GLN A 113 16.13 -7.46 -17.98
C GLN A 113 17.20 -8.16 -17.12
N ALA A 114 16.83 -8.77 -16.01
CA ALA A 114 17.74 -9.50 -15.11
C ALA A 114 17.59 -11.01 -15.30
N GLU A 115 18.70 -11.71 -15.54
CA GLU A 115 18.68 -13.14 -15.89
C GLU A 115 18.41 -14.11 -14.73
N GLN A 116 18.56 -13.73 -13.48
CA GLN A 116 18.19 -14.52 -12.29
C GLN A 116 18.20 -13.59 -11.07
N SER A 117 17.04 -13.10 -10.66
CA SER A 117 16.88 -12.37 -9.41
C SER A 117 15.62 -12.85 -8.72
N ASP A 118 15.64 -12.88 -7.39
CA ASP A 118 14.44 -13.02 -6.58
C ASP A 118 13.36 -12.03 -7.04
N ALA A 119 12.08 -12.39 -6.87
CA ALA A 119 10.97 -11.51 -7.23
C ALA A 119 11.18 -10.11 -6.62
N PRO A 120 11.14 -9.04 -7.42
CA PRO A 120 11.44 -7.71 -6.90
C PRO A 120 10.33 -7.31 -5.92
N ASP A 121 10.75 -6.74 -4.80
CA ASP A 121 9.82 -6.12 -3.86
C ASP A 121 9.07 -4.98 -4.58
N PRO A 122 7.73 -5.03 -4.69
CA PRO A 122 6.92 -3.96 -5.31
C PRO A 122 7.20 -2.58 -4.71
N MET A 123 7.53 -2.53 -3.42
CA MET A 123 7.90 -1.29 -2.75
C MET A 123 9.24 -0.75 -3.26
N LEU A 124 10.23 -1.60 -3.52
CA LEU A 124 11.51 -1.17 -4.09
C LEU A 124 11.34 -0.65 -5.51
N ILE A 125 10.43 -1.22 -6.30
CA ILE A 125 10.06 -0.69 -7.61
C ILE A 125 9.47 0.71 -7.44
N GLY A 126 8.47 0.87 -6.54
CA GLY A 126 7.84 2.16 -6.26
C GLY A 126 8.82 3.22 -5.76
N ILE A 127 9.71 2.86 -4.82
CA ILE A 127 10.76 3.75 -4.32
C ILE A 127 11.76 4.09 -5.44
N GLY A 128 12.14 3.12 -6.27
CA GLY A 128 13.04 3.34 -7.40
C GLY A 128 12.44 4.34 -8.39
N VAL A 129 11.17 4.19 -8.74
CA VAL A 129 10.46 5.16 -9.60
C VAL A 129 10.36 6.53 -8.93
N LEU A 130 10.01 6.60 -7.66
CA LEU A 130 9.94 7.87 -6.93
C LEU A 130 11.30 8.59 -6.93
N THR A 131 12.38 7.88 -6.59
CA THR A 131 13.75 8.44 -6.59
C THR A 131 14.12 8.95 -7.98
N LEU A 132 13.87 8.16 -9.02
CA LEU A 132 14.16 8.54 -10.40
C LEU A 132 13.41 9.80 -10.81
N LEU A 133 12.12 9.89 -10.51
CA LEU A 133 11.29 11.05 -10.87
C LEU A 133 11.71 12.29 -10.07
N SER A 134 12.03 12.16 -8.79
CA SER A 134 12.55 13.26 -7.97
C SER A 134 13.88 13.77 -8.51
N ASP A 135 14.82 12.88 -8.86
CA ASP A 135 16.11 13.27 -9.44
C ASP A 135 15.94 14.02 -10.78
N LEU A 136 15.05 13.53 -11.63
CA LEU A 136 14.74 14.17 -12.92
C LEU A 136 14.05 15.54 -12.74
N ALA A 137 13.21 15.66 -11.73
CA ALA A 137 12.45 16.86 -11.44
C ALA A 137 13.32 18.01 -10.87
N VAL A 138 14.48 17.69 -10.28
CA VAL A 138 15.48 18.69 -9.84
C VAL A 138 15.98 19.54 -11.03
N GLU A 139 16.13 18.93 -12.21
CA GLU A 139 16.60 19.65 -13.40
C GLU A 139 15.51 20.49 -14.06
N ARG A 140 14.31 19.94 -14.18
CA ARG A 140 13.16 20.58 -14.85
C ARG A 140 11.85 19.99 -14.32
N PRO A 141 10.77 20.78 -14.24
CA PRO A 141 9.45 20.27 -13.91
C PRO A 141 9.07 19.09 -14.82
N LEU A 142 8.44 18.06 -14.26
CA LEU A 142 8.16 16.80 -14.93
C LEU A 142 6.65 16.59 -15.07
N LEU A 143 6.21 16.24 -16.27
CA LEU A 143 4.84 15.83 -16.57
C LEU A 143 4.84 14.37 -17.01
N LEU A 144 4.12 13.52 -16.28
CA LEU A 144 3.82 12.16 -16.68
C LEU A 144 2.41 12.10 -17.26
N VAL A 145 2.28 11.60 -18.47
CA VAL A 145 0.98 11.43 -19.14
C VAL A 145 0.72 9.95 -19.35
N VAL A 146 -0.40 9.47 -18.83
CA VAL A 146 -0.89 8.09 -19.09
C VAL A 146 -2.21 8.21 -19.82
N ASP A 147 -2.18 7.96 -21.12
CA ASP A 147 -3.39 7.99 -21.95
C ASP A 147 -4.09 6.63 -21.94
N ASP A 148 -5.40 6.63 -22.13
CA ASP A 148 -6.26 5.44 -22.07
C ASP A 148 -5.95 4.54 -20.83
N ALA A 149 -5.80 5.17 -19.67
CA ALA A 149 -5.38 4.54 -18.41
C ALA A 149 -6.26 3.36 -17.95
N GLN A 150 -7.48 3.22 -18.47
CA GLN A 150 -8.33 2.04 -18.25
C GLN A 150 -7.73 0.75 -18.84
N TRP A 151 -6.79 0.87 -19.76
CA TRP A 151 -6.04 -0.24 -20.37
C TRP A 151 -4.63 -0.44 -19.79
N ALA A 152 -4.21 0.44 -18.88
CA ALA A 152 -2.91 0.29 -18.23
C ALA A 152 -2.88 -0.98 -17.36
N ASP A 153 -1.77 -1.71 -17.43
CA ASP A 153 -1.58 -2.89 -16.60
C ASP A 153 -1.62 -2.56 -15.11
N ARG A 154 -2.15 -3.47 -14.32
CA ARG A 154 -2.37 -3.26 -12.88
C ARG A 154 -1.08 -2.97 -12.12
N ALA A 155 0.01 -3.65 -12.46
CA ALA A 155 1.28 -3.47 -11.76
C ALA A 155 1.85 -2.05 -11.98
N SER A 156 1.73 -1.51 -13.19
CA SER A 156 2.08 -0.10 -13.47
C SER A 156 1.21 0.88 -12.69
N LEU A 157 -0.12 0.68 -12.67
CA LEU A 157 -1.02 1.55 -11.92
C LEU A 157 -0.74 1.55 -10.42
N ASP A 158 -0.41 0.40 -9.85
CA ASP A 158 -0.10 0.28 -8.42
C ASP A 158 1.19 1.05 -8.08
N VAL A 159 2.23 0.96 -8.90
CA VAL A 159 3.47 1.74 -8.74
C VAL A 159 3.19 3.23 -8.89
N LEU A 160 2.45 3.65 -9.92
CA LEU A 160 2.12 5.06 -10.14
C LEU A 160 1.25 5.61 -9.01
N SER A 161 0.34 4.82 -8.46
CA SER A 161 -0.45 5.16 -7.26
C SER A 161 0.42 5.33 -6.02
N PHE A 162 1.41 4.47 -5.83
CA PHE A 162 2.38 4.59 -4.74
C PHE A 162 3.17 5.91 -4.85
N VAL A 163 3.63 6.24 -6.05
CA VAL A 163 4.39 7.46 -6.36
C VAL A 163 3.53 8.70 -6.17
N ALA A 164 2.31 8.73 -6.73
CA ALA A 164 1.38 9.86 -6.64
C ALA A 164 1.12 10.34 -5.21
N ARG A 165 1.06 9.41 -4.26
CA ARG A 165 0.86 9.74 -2.83
C ARG A 165 2.07 10.40 -2.17
N ARG A 166 3.25 10.38 -2.80
CA ARG A 166 4.52 10.84 -2.23
C ARG A 166 5.16 12.02 -2.98
N LEU A 167 4.51 12.49 -4.04
CA LEU A 167 5.00 13.60 -4.85
C LEU A 167 4.59 15.00 -4.34
N ALA A 168 4.01 15.11 -3.14
CA ALA A 168 3.43 16.37 -2.65
C ALA A 168 4.41 17.57 -2.62
N ASP A 169 5.71 17.29 -2.51
CA ASP A 169 6.76 18.32 -2.40
C ASP A 169 7.72 18.34 -3.61
N GLU A 170 7.37 17.60 -4.69
CA GLU A 170 8.21 17.49 -5.89
C GLU A 170 7.53 18.15 -7.09
N PRO A 171 8.26 18.82 -8.01
CA PRO A 171 7.66 19.46 -9.19
C PRO A 171 7.33 18.41 -10.28
N VAL A 172 6.51 17.44 -9.92
CA VAL A 172 6.07 16.33 -10.79
C VAL A 172 4.55 16.33 -10.87
N THR A 173 4.01 16.50 -12.06
CA THR A 173 2.56 16.38 -12.33
C THR A 173 2.27 15.06 -13.02
N MET A 174 1.28 14.34 -12.55
CA MET A 174 0.77 13.12 -13.19
C MET A 174 -0.60 13.40 -13.80
N LEU A 175 -0.75 13.14 -15.07
CA LEU A 175 -2.00 13.31 -15.83
C LEU A 175 -2.45 11.97 -16.38
N PHE A 176 -3.65 11.54 -15.98
CA PHE A 176 -4.30 10.33 -16.48
C PHE A 176 -5.47 10.69 -17.37
N ALA A 177 -5.59 10.06 -18.53
CA ALA A 177 -6.80 10.11 -19.33
C ALA A 177 -7.53 8.76 -19.26
N THR A 178 -8.83 8.78 -18.95
CA THR A 178 -9.63 7.56 -18.76
C THR A 178 -11.05 7.72 -19.27
N ARG A 179 -11.73 6.61 -19.55
CA ARG A 179 -13.14 6.61 -19.99
C ARG A 179 -14.08 6.90 -18.83
N ASP A 180 -13.84 6.26 -17.69
CA ASP A 180 -14.65 6.39 -16.49
C ASP A 180 -13.85 7.15 -15.44
N GLY A 181 -14.44 8.14 -14.79
CA GLY A 181 -13.77 9.05 -13.85
C GLY A 181 -13.16 8.39 -12.59
N VAL A 182 -13.21 7.07 -12.51
CA VAL A 182 -12.79 6.33 -11.33
C VAL A 182 -11.62 5.40 -11.66
N LEU A 183 -10.43 5.96 -11.65
CA LEU A 183 -9.26 5.16 -11.25
C LEU A 183 -9.34 5.04 -9.72
N SER A 184 -10.15 4.10 -9.23
CA SER A 184 -10.44 3.86 -7.79
C SER A 184 -9.19 3.58 -6.95
N THR A 185 -8.05 3.41 -7.59
CA THR A 185 -6.74 3.15 -6.98
C THR A 185 -5.89 4.40 -6.80
N LEU A 186 -6.27 5.52 -7.43
CA LEU A 186 -5.55 6.78 -7.33
C LEU A 186 -6.16 7.66 -6.23
N ALA A 187 -5.32 8.18 -5.35
CA ALA A 187 -5.61 8.76 -4.04
C ALA A 187 -6.63 9.92 -4.00
N ALA A 188 -7.12 10.19 -2.79
CA ALA A 188 -8.13 11.17 -2.38
C ALA A 188 -7.85 12.67 -2.68
N ARG A 189 -6.79 13.01 -3.40
CA ARG A 189 -6.41 14.38 -3.82
C ARG A 189 -6.40 14.57 -5.33
N GLN A 190 -7.09 13.73 -6.06
CA GLN A 190 -7.21 13.80 -7.50
C GLN A 190 -8.12 14.97 -7.92
N ARG A 191 -7.65 15.83 -8.82
CA ARG A 191 -8.52 16.79 -9.51
C ARG A 191 -9.00 16.13 -10.80
N ILE A 192 -10.31 15.98 -10.94
CA ILE A 192 -10.95 15.35 -12.10
C ILE A 192 -11.55 16.45 -12.98
N ILE A 193 -11.24 16.38 -14.27
CA ILE A 193 -11.82 17.21 -15.31
C ILE A 193 -12.65 16.31 -16.20
N ASP A 194 -13.97 16.44 -16.11
CA ASP A 194 -14.91 15.67 -16.89
C ASP A 194 -15.20 16.33 -18.25
N LEU A 195 -14.90 15.60 -19.34
CA LEU A 195 -15.20 16.03 -20.69
C LEU A 195 -16.63 15.64 -21.08
N GLY A 196 -17.56 16.49 -20.74
CA GLY A 196 -18.95 16.38 -21.20
C GLY A 196 -19.09 16.54 -22.71
N PRO A 197 -20.32 16.40 -23.27
CA PRO A 197 -20.61 16.70 -24.66
C PRO A 197 -20.31 18.19 -24.98
N LEU A 198 -19.90 18.47 -26.21
CA LEU A 198 -19.75 19.83 -26.68
C LEU A 198 -21.13 20.51 -26.77
N ASP A 199 -21.17 21.78 -26.39
CA ASP A 199 -22.32 22.60 -26.65
C ASP A 199 -22.55 22.79 -28.17
N ARG A 200 -23.77 23.15 -28.56
CA ARG A 200 -24.15 23.21 -29.97
C ARG A 200 -23.32 24.23 -30.78
N ASP A 201 -22.90 25.32 -30.14
CA ASP A 201 -22.10 26.35 -30.80
C ASP A 201 -20.67 25.87 -31.05
N THR A 202 -20.08 25.20 -30.09
CA THR A 202 -18.76 24.58 -30.24
C THR A 202 -18.81 23.43 -31.25
N ALA A 203 -19.85 22.60 -31.22
CA ALA A 203 -20.08 21.55 -32.21
C ALA A 203 -20.20 22.11 -33.64
N ASN A 204 -20.94 23.21 -33.81
CA ASN A 204 -21.04 23.91 -35.08
C ASN A 204 -19.68 24.42 -35.56
N ARG A 205 -18.90 25.06 -34.69
CA ARG A 205 -17.56 25.55 -35.04
C ARG A 205 -16.62 24.40 -35.45
N LEU A 206 -16.76 23.22 -34.83
CA LEU A 206 -15.98 22.05 -35.21
C LEU A 206 -16.34 21.53 -36.58
N LEU A 207 -17.64 21.55 -36.96
CA LEU A 207 -18.11 21.18 -38.29
C LEU A 207 -17.65 22.20 -39.37
N ASP A 208 -17.61 23.50 -39.04
CA ASP A 208 -17.12 24.56 -39.94
C ASP A 208 -15.60 24.39 -40.26
N GLN A 209 -14.86 23.71 -39.42
CA GLN A 209 -13.43 23.42 -39.65
C GLN A 209 -13.17 22.18 -40.51
N GLN A 210 -14.20 21.43 -40.89
CA GLN A 210 -14.05 20.26 -41.74
C GLN A 210 -13.72 20.66 -43.19
N PRO A 211 -12.92 19.86 -43.91
CA PRO A 211 -12.54 20.10 -45.30
C PRO A 211 -13.77 20.29 -46.25
N GLN A 212 -14.84 19.59 -45.92
CA GLN A 212 -16.15 19.72 -46.58
C GLN A 212 -17.17 19.97 -45.49
N VAL A 213 -17.70 21.17 -45.46
CA VAL A 213 -18.64 21.63 -44.45
C VAL A 213 -20.04 21.09 -44.75
N PRO A 214 -20.66 20.28 -43.87
CA PRO A 214 -22.05 19.84 -44.09
C PRO A 214 -23.03 21.01 -43.88
N GLU A 215 -24.02 21.09 -44.77
CA GLU A 215 -25.03 22.16 -44.74
C GLU A 215 -26.46 21.62 -44.59
N GLY A 216 -27.39 22.49 -44.22
CA GLY A 216 -28.83 22.23 -44.17
C GLY A 216 -29.22 21.04 -43.27
N LEU A 217 -30.16 20.23 -43.75
CA LEU A 217 -30.68 19.06 -42.99
C LEU A 217 -29.62 18.04 -42.65
N THR A 218 -28.55 17.87 -43.46
CA THR A 218 -27.47 16.96 -43.20
C THR A 218 -26.69 17.41 -41.97
N ARG A 219 -26.42 18.71 -41.85
CA ARG A 219 -25.75 19.30 -40.68
C ARG A 219 -26.55 19.07 -39.39
N GLU A 220 -27.87 19.39 -39.45
CA GLU A 220 -28.74 19.17 -38.27
C GLU A 220 -28.77 17.71 -37.83
N ARG A 221 -28.88 16.76 -38.77
CA ARG A 221 -28.82 15.32 -38.46
C ARG A 221 -27.51 14.92 -37.86
N ILE A 222 -26.37 15.43 -38.33
CA ILE A 222 -25.05 15.13 -37.75
C ILE A 222 -24.95 15.63 -36.31
N LEU A 223 -25.41 16.87 -36.07
CA LEU A 223 -25.44 17.47 -34.74
C LEU A 223 -26.28 16.63 -33.75
N ASP A 224 -27.49 16.23 -34.19
CA ASP A 224 -28.36 15.41 -33.37
C ASP A 224 -27.83 14.00 -33.15
N GLN A 225 -27.23 13.36 -34.14
CA GLN A 225 -26.70 12.00 -34.05
C GLN A 225 -25.37 11.93 -33.29
N ALA A 226 -24.54 12.95 -33.33
CA ALA A 226 -23.26 13.01 -32.64
C ALA A 226 -23.41 13.30 -31.15
N GLU A 227 -24.57 13.86 -30.72
CA GLU A 227 -24.87 14.17 -29.32
C GLU A 227 -23.72 14.97 -28.64
N GLY A 228 -23.07 15.87 -29.38
CA GLY A 228 -21.96 16.69 -28.91
C GLY A 228 -20.62 15.94 -28.78
N ASN A 229 -20.50 14.71 -29.26
CA ASN A 229 -19.24 13.98 -29.25
C ASN A 229 -18.33 14.45 -30.40
N PRO A 230 -17.12 15.00 -30.10
CA PRO A 230 -16.23 15.56 -31.13
C PRO A 230 -15.87 14.58 -32.25
N LEU A 231 -15.52 13.34 -31.89
CA LEU A 231 -15.16 12.32 -32.88
C LEU A 231 -16.34 11.95 -33.76
N ALA A 232 -17.52 11.80 -33.16
CA ALA A 232 -18.74 11.53 -33.92
C ALA A 232 -19.09 12.64 -34.89
N LEU A 233 -18.94 13.92 -34.49
CA LEU A 233 -19.14 15.08 -35.37
C LEU A 233 -18.26 15.01 -36.61
N VAL A 234 -16.96 14.76 -36.45
CA VAL A 234 -15.99 14.68 -37.54
C VAL A 234 -16.24 13.46 -38.43
N GLU A 235 -16.47 12.31 -37.86
CA GLU A 235 -16.59 11.05 -38.60
C GLU A 235 -17.96 10.92 -39.33
N LEU A 236 -19.02 11.39 -38.71
CA LEU A 236 -20.33 11.43 -39.38
C LEU A 236 -20.37 12.48 -40.50
N ALA A 237 -19.72 13.64 -40.30
CA ALA A 237 -19.58 14.64 -41.36
C ALA A 237 -18.81 14.05 -42.55
N ARG A 238 -17.68 13.39 -42.32
CA ARG A 238 -16.91 12.72 -43.37
C ARG A 238 -17.70 11.62 -44.05
N ALA A 239 -18.38 10.75 -43.31
CA ALA A 239 -19.19 9.67 -43.85
C ALA A 239 -20.39 10.21 -44.68
N ALA A 240 -20.97 11.33 -44.28
CA ALA A 240 -22.06 11.98 -45.02
C ALA A 240 -21.59 12.53 -46.38
N MET A 241 -20.37 13.05 -46.43
CA MET A 241 -19.80 13.60 -47.69
C MET A 241 -19.34 12.50 -48.65
N GLU A 242 -18.78 11.41 -48.15
CA GLU A 242 -18.38 10.22 -48.95
C GLU A 242 -19.58 9.52 -49.59
N ARG A 243 -20.78 9.61 -48.97
CA ARG A 243 -22.02 8.97 -49.43
C ARG A 243 -23.06 9.97 -49.88
N ALA A 244 -22.76 10.75 -50.88
CA ALA A 244 -23.72 11.77 -51.40
C ALA A 244 -25.12 11.24 -51.82
N HIS A 245 -25.44 9.92 -51.63
CA HIS A 245 -26.68 9.34 -52.17
C HIS A 245 -27.47 8.34 -51.32
N THR A 246 -27.08 7.92 -50.10
CA THR A 246 -27.99 7.00 -49.34
C THR A 246 -27.70 6.99 -47.84
N ILE A 247 -28.27 7.91 -47.10
CA ILE A 247 -28.59 7.67 -45.67
C ILE A 247 -29.99 7.07 -45.65
N ARG A 248 -30.12 5.74 -45.64
CA ARG A 248 -31.34 5.05 -45.23
C ARG A 248 -31.38 5.04 -43.71
N ASP A 249 -32.54 5.43 -43.17
CA ASP A 249 -32.87 5.34 -41.75
C ASP A 249 -32.51 3.94 -41.22
N THR A 250 -31.50 3.85 -40.37
CA THR A 250 -31.24 2.65 -39.61
C THR A 250 -32.02 2.70 -38.31
N GLU A 251 -32.81 1.71 -38.09
CA GLU A 251 -33.76 1.48 -36.99
C GLU A 251 -33.13 1.69 -35.60
N GLY A 252 -33.70 2.63 -34.83
CA GLY A 252 -33.52 2.79 -33.39
C GLY A 252 -32.30 3.62 -32.94
N PRO A 253 -32.33 4.16 -31.72
CA PRO A 253 -31.21 4.93 -31.16
C PRO A 253 -30.12 3.97 -30.69
N LEU A 254 -29.01 3.87 -31.44
CA LEU A 254 -27.78 3.18 -31.01
C LEU A 254 -26.88 4.14 -30.24
N PRO A 255 -26.10 3.64 -29.27
CA PRO A 255 -25.02 4.41 -28.66
C PRO A 255 -24.08 5.00 -29.72
N VAL A 256 -23.52 6.16 -29.45
CA VAL A 256 -22.59 6.84 -30.36
C VAL A 256 -21.40 5.95 -30.74
N THR A 257 -20.90 5.17 -29.79
CA THR A 257 -19.77 4.23 -29.98
C THR A 257 -20.09 3.16 -31.04
N ASP A 258 -21.29 2.57 -30.97
CA ASP A 258 -21.70 1.52 -31.92
C ASP A 258 -21.92 2.10 -33.33
N ARG A 259 -22.35 3.35 -33.42
CA ARG A 259 -22.46 4.05 -34.72
C ARG A 259 -21.09 4.27 -35.35
N LEU A 260 -20.09 4.68 -34.54
CA LEU A 260 -18.70 4.86 -34.99
C LEU A 260 -18.05 3.54 -35.39
N GLU A 261 -18.22 2.49 -34.60
CA GLU A 261 -17.72 1.17 -34.93
C GLU A 261 -18.27 0.67 -36.30
N ARG A 262 -19.54 0.90 -36.58
CA ARG A 262 -20.14 0.57 -37.88
C ARG A 262 -19.54 1.39 -39.03
N VAL A 263 -19.26 2.68 -38.81
CA VAL A 263 -18.60 3.51 -39.83
C VAL A 263 -17.22 2.94 -40.17
N TYR A 264 -16.40 2.62 -39.17
CA TYR A 264 -15.08 2.05 -39.40
C TYR A 264 -15.14 0.65 -40.01
N ALA A 265 -16.06 -0.20 -39.55
CA ALA A 265 -16.28 -1.53 -40.14
C ALA A 265 -16.65 -1.46 -41.61
N ASN A 266 -17.56 -0.55 -42.01
CA ASN A 266 -17.93 -0.35 -43.39
C ASN A 266 -16.75 0.13 -44.26
N ARG A 267 -15.92 1.05 -43.74
CA ARG A 267 -14.71 1.50 -44.42
C ARG A 267 -13.70 0.36 -44.62
N LEU A 268 -13.51 -0.46 -43.58
CA LEU A 268 -12.63 -1.63 -43.67
C LEU A 268 -13.07 -2.59 -44.76
N THR A 269 -14.37 -2.88 -44.85
CA THR A 269 -14.91 -3.80 -45.87
C THR A 269 -14.83 -3.24 -47.29
N ALA A 270 -14.79 -1.94 -47.45
CA ALA A 270 -14.64 -1.29 -48.76
C ALA A 270 -13.17 -1.27 -49.29
N LEU A 271 -12.18 -1.55 -48.44
CA LEU A 271 -10.79 -1.56 -48.86
C LEU A 271 -10.46 -2.75 -49.77
N PRO A 272 -9.44 -2.60 -50.68
CA PRO A 272 -8.82 -3.71 -51.36
C PRO A 272 -8.33 -4.80 -50.42
N THR A 273 -8.35 -6.06 -50.83
CA THR A 273 -8.04 -7.19 -49.94
C THR A 273 -6.65 -7.11 -49.32
N GLU A 274 -5.63 -6.67 -50.05
CA GLU A 274 -4.26 -6.49 -49.57
C GLU A 274 -4.20 -5.38 -48.50
N THR A 275 -4.79 -4.22 -48.79
CA THR A 275 -4.91 -3.09 -47.86
C THR A 275 -5.64 -3.50 -46.57
N ARG A 276 -6.77 -4.20 -46.70
CA ARG A 276 -7.54 -4.68 -45.55
C ARG A 276 -6.68 -5.59 -44.65
N ARG A 277 -5.96 -6.57 -45.25
CA ARG A 277 -5.07 -7.44 -44.49
C ARG A 277 -3.95 -6.69 -43.80
N ALA A 278 -3.33 -5.70 -44.46
CA ALA A 278 -2.30 -4.87 -43.85
C ALA A 278 -2.87 -4.06 -42.63
N VAL A 279 -4.05 -3.51 -42.79
CA VAL A 279 -4.73 -2.76 -41.72
C VAL A 279 -5.13 -3.69 -40.55
N VAL A 280 -5.61 -4.91 -40.84
CA VAL A 280 -5.91 -5.93 -39.80
C VAL A 280 -4.63 -6.35 -39.06
N ARG A 281 -3.54 -6.57 -39.78
CA ARG A 281 -2.23 -6.86 -39.18
C ARG A 281 -1.79 -5.73 -38.24
N LEU A 282 -1.87 -4.48 -38.70
CA LEU A 282 -1.52 -3.30 -37.89
C LEU A 282 -2.39 -3.21 -36.63
N ALA A 283 -3.71 -3.42 -36.75
CA ALA A 283 -4.63 -3.41 -35.62
C ALA A 283 -4.39 -4.56 -34.63
N THR A 284 -3.93 -5.72 -35.13
CA THR A 284 -3.64 -6.93 -34.31
C THR A 284 -2.30 -6.82 -33.60
N ALA A 285 -1.30 -6.17 -34.23
CA ALA A 285 0.02 -5.96 -33.63
C ALA A 285 -0.05 -5.11 -32.36
N ASP A 286 -0.98 -4.18 -32.29
CA ASP A 286 -1.37 -3.40 -31.11
C ASP A 286 -0.23 -3.02 -30.16
N THR A 287 0.86 -2.56 -30.72
CA THR A 287 1.99 -2.09 -29.92
C THR A 287 2.46 -0.74 -30.46
N GLU A 288 2.59 0.22 -29.56
CA GLU A 288 3.06 1.55 -29.92
C GLU A 288 4.52 1.60 -30.32
N ASP A 289 5.28 0.62 -29.85
CA ASP A 289 6.69 0.48 -30.14
C ASP A 289 7.02 -0.95 -30.54
N PRO A 290 6.57 -1.34 -31.75
CA PRO A 290 6.79 -2.70 -32.23
C PRO A 290 8.28 -3.01 -32.33
N PRO A 291 8.70 -4.20 -31.88
CA PRO A 291 10.03 -4.70 -32.15
C PRO A 291 10.35 -4.65 -33.67
N HIS A 292 11.62 -4.59 -34.02
CA HIS A 292 12.01 -4.52 -35.42
C HIS A 292 11.44 -5.69 -36.25
N SER A 293 11.30 -6.86 -35.64
CA SER A 293 10.65 -8.02 -36.26
C SER A 293 9.19 -7.76 -36.64
N VAL A 294 8.41 -7.04 -35.82
CA VAL A 294 7.03 -6.68 -36.15
C VAL A 294 6.97 -5.59 -37.22
N LEU A 295 7.91 -4.63 -37.17
CA LEU A 295 8.00 -3.61 -38.23
C LEU A 295 8.33 -4.23 -39.59
N SER A 296 9.18 -5.26 -39.65
CA SER A 296 9.51 -5.97 -40.90
C SER A 296 8.40 -6.92 -41.38
N TRP A 297 7.43 -7.24 -40.54
CA TRP A 297 6.24 -8.04 -40.87
C TRP A 297 5.11 -7.21 -41.52
N LEU A 298 5.05 -5.93 -41.21
CA LEU A 298 4.15 -5.00 -41.88
C LEU A 298 4.75 -4.54 -43.22
N PRO A 299 3.92 -4.21 -44.21
CA PRO A 299 4.41 -3.54 -45.42
C PRO A 299 5.19 -2.28 -45.08
N ASP A 300 6.20 -1.95 -45.86
CA ASP A 300 6.98 -0.72 -45.63
C ASP A 300 6.09 0.51 -45.53
N ILE A 301 6.46 1.48 -44.68
CA ILE A 301 5.67 2.69 -44.45
C ILE A 301 5.39 3.48 -45.73
N GLY A 302 6.28 3.37 -46.75
CA GLY A 302 6.15 3.97 -48.06
C GLY A 302 5.31 3.16 -49.06
N ASP A 303 4.86 1.95 -48.68
CA ASP A 303 4.13 1.07 -49.58
C ASP A 303 2.78 1.69 -49.99
N PRO A 304 2.44 1.68 -51.29
CA PRO A 304 1.14 2.15 -51.79
C PRO A 304 -0.07 1.49 -51.16
N VAL A 305 0.08 0.33 -50.53
CA VAL A 305 -1.00 -0.39 -49.83
C VAL A 305 -1.62 0.45 -48.74
N TRP A 306 -0.88 1.39 -48.16
CA TRP A 306 -1.38 2.26 -47.07
C TRP A 306 -2.20 3.46 -47.52
N VAL A 307 -2.06 3.89 -48.80
CA VAL A 307 -2.74 5.10 -49.33
C VAL A 307 -4.24 4.98 -49.18
N ALA A 308 -4.85 3.89 -49.62
CA ALA A 308 -6.30 3.69 -49.50
C ALA A 308 -6.76 3.60 -48.04
N ALA A 309 -5.93 3.10 -47.10
CA ALA A 309 -6.25 3.05 -45.70
C ALA A 309 -6.17 4.44 -45.01
N GLU A 310 -5.23 5.28 -45.45
CA GLU A 310 -5.08 6.67 -44.99
C GLU A 310 -6.25 7.52 -45.54
N GLU A 311 -6.57 7.38 -46.83
CA GLU A 311 -7.73 8.05 -47.43
C GLU A 311 -9.05 7.68 -46.74
N ALA A 312 -9.21 6.40 -46.37
CA ALA A 312 -10.34 5.93 -45.59
C ALA A 312 -10.32 6.40 -44.12
N GLY A 313 -9.22 7.02 -43.65
CA GLY A 313 -9.07 7.50 -42.27
C GLY A 313 -8.98 6.39 -41.22
N LEU A 314 -8.61 5.20 -41.61
CA LEU A 314 -8.39 4.05 -40.70
C LEU A 314 -7.01 4.06 -40.09
N VAL A 315 -6.03 4.59 -40.86
CA VAL A 315 -4.61 4.66 -40.50
C VAL A 315 -4.12 6.08 -40.62
N ARG A 316 -3.16 6.48 -39.80
CA ARG A 316 -2.45 7.78 -39.88
C ARG A 316 -0.94 7.58 -39.76
N ARG A 317 -0.16 8.46 -40.40
CA ARG A 317 1.30 8.55 -40.19
C ARG A 317 1.60 9.57 -39.10
N THR A 318 2.36 9.17 -38.10
CA THR A 318 2.77 10.05 -37.01
C THR A 318 4.23 9.73 -36.65
N GLY A 319 5.12 10.71 -36.68
CA GLY A 319 6.52 10.53 -36.29
C GLY A 319 7.25 9.44 -37.10
N GLY A 320 6.98 9.32 -38.40
CA GLY A 320 7.57 8.29 -39.24
C GLY A 320 7.05 6.88 -39.04
N ARG A 321 5.90 6.71 -38.36
CA ARG A 321 5.25 5.42 -38.05
C ARG A 321 3.81 5.41 -38.50
N LEU A 322 3.29 4.21 -38.79
CA LEU A 322 1.87 3.98 -39.08
C LEU A 322 1.14 3.57 -37.79
N ARG A 323 -0.01 4.18 -37.56
CA ARG A 323 -0.89 3.87 -36.44
C ARG A 323 -2.35 3.84 -36.89
N CYS A 324 -3.18 3.07 -36.21
CA CYS A 324 -4.62 3.24 -36.32
C CYS A 324 -5.02 4.67 -35.92
N SER A 325 -5.96 5.26 -36.65
CA SER A 325 -6.31 6.67 -36.48
C SER A 325 -6.83 6.98 -35.07
N HIS A 326 -7.52 6.03 -34.44
CA HIS A 326 -8.07 6.09 -33.07
C HIS A 326 -8.14 4.71 -32.43
N ALA A 327 -8.17 4.64 -31.09
CA ALA A 327 -8.40 3.38 -30.36
C ALA A 327 -9.74 2.72 -30.78
N LEU A 328 -10.80 3.53 -31.02
CA LEU A 328 -12.06 3.02 -31.56
C LEU A 328 -11.94 2.48 -32.99
N SER A 329 -11.18 3.13 -33.86
CA SER A 329 -10.95 2.60 -35.22
C SER A 329 -10.22 1.27 -35.18
N ARG A 330 -9.23 1.11 -34.27
CA ARG A 330 -8.52 -0.14 -34.08
C ARG A 330 -9.45 -1.25 -33.58
N SER A 331 -10.23 -0.99 -32.53
CA SER A 331 -11.21 -1.95 -32.02
C SER A 331 -12.21 -2.37 -33.09
N ALA A 332 -12.76 -1.40 -33.83
CA ALA A 332 -13.70 -1.65 -34.92
C ALA A 332 -13.07 -2.44 -36.07
N ILE A 333 -11.84 -2.12 -36.47
CA ILE A 333 -11.07 -2.89 -37.48
C ILE A 333 -10.91 -4.33 -37.03
N TYR A 334 -10.44 -4.55 -35.79
CA TYR A 334 -10.21 -5.88 -35.25
C TYR A 334 -11.50 -6.69 -35.16
N GLN A 335 -12.56 -6.12 -34.63
CA GLN A 335 -13.87 -6.82 -34.48
C GLN A 335 -14.56 -7.09 -35.83
N ALA A 336 -14.44 -6.18 -36.80
CA ALA A 336 -15.04 -6.35 -38.13
C ALA A 336 -14.25 -7.27 -39.03
N ALA A 337 -12.98 -7.56 -38.74
CA ALA A 337 -12.16 -8.47 -39.51
C ALA A 337 -12.69 -9.91 -39.43
N PRO A 338 -12.63 -10.67 -40.54
CA PRO A 338 -12.97 -12.09 -40.51
C PRO A 338 -12.14 -12.86 -39.46
N ALA A 339 -12.78 -13.78 -38.75
CA ALA A 339 -12.11 -14.56 -37.69
C ALA A 339 -10.84 -15.26 -38.18
N GLU A 340 -10.84 -15.74 -39.41
CA GLU A 340 -9.67 -16.40 -40.02
C GLU A 340 -8.52 -15.43 -40.27
N GLU A 341 -8.80 -14.19 -40.69
CA GLU A 341 -7.76 -13.16 -40.88
C GLU A 341 -7.14 -12.76 -39.53
N ARG A 342 -7.96 -12.61 -38.47
CA ARG A 342 -7.47 -12.34 -37.13
C ARG A 342 -6.59 -13.49 -36.62
N ARG A 343 -7.07 -14.72 -36.78
CA ARG A 343 -6.33 -15.91 -36.37
C ARG A 343 -4.97 -16.01 -37.06
N THR A 344 -4.94 -15.79 -38.36
CA THR A 344 -3.70 -15.81 -39.15
C THR A 344 -2.72 -14.75 -38.66
N ALA A 345 -3.21 -13.51 -38.42
CA ALA A 345 -2.37 -12.42 -37.92
C ALA A 345 -1.79 -12.74 -36.52
N HIS A 346 -2.59 -13.34 -35.63
CA HIS A 346 -2.08 -13.76 -34.32
C HIS A 346 -1.06 -14.91 -34.41
N LEU A 347 -1.23 -15.88 -35.30
CA LEU A 347 -0.25 -16.96 -35.49
C LEU A 347 1.09 -16.42 -36.01
N GLU A 348 1.04 -15.53 -37.02
CA GLU A 348 2.23 -14.90 -37.57
C GLU A 348 2.96 -14.06 -36.49
N LEU A 349 2.23 -13.33 -35.66
CA LEU A 349 2.81 -12.58 -34.51
C LEU A 349 3.38 -13.52 -33.45
N ALA A 350 2.71 -14.64 -33.15
CA ALA A 350 3.25 -15.64 -32.23
C ALA A 350 4.60 -16.16 -32.71
N GLU A 351 4.73 -16.51 -34.01
CA GLU A 351 6.00 -16.95 -34.59
C GLU A 351 7.12 -15.89 -34.43
N LEU A 352 6.80 -14.61 -34.63
CA LEU A 352 7.75 -13.51 -34.45
C LEU A 352 8.23 -13.32 -33.01
N PHE A 353 7.37 -13.61 -32.04
CA PHE A 353 7.69 -13.50 -30.61
C PHE A 353 8.24 -14.79 -30.01
N GLN A 354 8.24 -15.89 -30.74
CA GLN A 354 8.80 -17.16 -30.27
C GLN A 354 10.31 -17.01 -29.99
N GLY A 355 10.67 -16.95 -28.74
CA GLY A 355 12.03 -16.74 -28.25
C GLY A 355 12.31 -15.32 -27.79
N PRO A 356 12.10 -14.25 -28.57
CA PRO A 356 12.38 -12.88 -28.13
C PRO A 356 11.48 -12.38 -26.99
N ASP A 357 10.19 -12.77 -27.00
CA ASP A 357 9.23 -12.37 -25.98
C ASP A 357 8.22 -13.52 -25.70
N PRO A 358 8.55 -14.42 -24.78
CA PRO A 358 7.73 -15.60 -24.52
C PRO A 358 6.36 -15.27 -23.91
N ASP A 359 6.13 -14.07 -23.39
CA ASP A 359 4.84 -13.66 -22.85
C ASP A 359 3.91 -13.20 -23.98
N ARG A 360 4.39 -12.39 -24.89
CA ARG A 360 3.65 -12.03 -26.12
C ARG A 360 3.40 -13.26 -26.99
N TYR A 361 4.37 -14.17 -27.10
CA TYR A 361 4.17 -15.45 -27.78
C TYR A 361 2.94 -16.21 -27.22
N ALA A 362 2.91 -16.43 -25.91
CA ALA A 362 1.81 -17.16 -25.26
C ALA A 362 0.45 -16.45 -25.46
N TRP A 363 0.44 -15.12 -25.37
CA TRP A 363 -0.77 -14.32 -25.55
C TRP A 363 -1.32 -14.41 -26.99
N HIS A 364 -0.47 -14.20 -28.01
CA HIS A 364 -0.90 -14.30 -29.40
C HIS A 364 -1.31 -15.73 -29.78
N LEU A 365 -0.58 -16.73 -29.28
CA LEU A 365 -0.93 -18.14 -29.49
C LEU A 365 -2.30 -18.49 -28.91
N ALA A 366 -2.61 -18.00 -27.70
CA ALA A 366 -3.91 -18.18 -27.07
C ALA A 366 -5.04 -17.45 -27.81
N ALA A 367 -4.77 -16.24 -28.33
CA ALA A 367 -5.73 -15.47 -29.12
C ALA A 367 -6.03 -16.13 -30.48
N ALA A 368 -5.07 -16.86 -31.04
CA ALA A 368 -5.25 -17.59 -32.29
C ALA A 368 -5.98 -18.94 -32.11
N THR A 369 -6.07 -19.44 -30.89
CA THR A 369 -6.58 -20.78 -30.58
C THR A 369 -8.10 -20.77 -30.45
N SER A 370 -8.81 -21.56 -31.28
CA SER A 370 -10.27 -21.63 -31.29
C SER A 370 -10.84 -22.87 -30.59
N GLY A 371 -10.02 -23.71 -29.99
CA GLY A 371 -10.41 -24.95 -29.32
C GLY A 371 -9.49 -25.28 -28.15
N LEU A 372 -9.67 -26.46 -27.55
CA LEU A 372 -8.84 -26.90 -26.43
C LEU A 372 -7.44 -27.29 -26.90
N SER A 373 -6.41 -26.91 -26.18
CA SER A 373 -5.00 -27.20 -26.49
C SER A 373 -4.16 -27.23 -25.22
N ALA A 374 -3.69 -28.42 -24.84
CA ALA A 374 -2.78 -28.58 -23.69
C ALA A 374 -1.46 -27.82 -23.89
N HIS A 375 -0.97 -27.72 -25.13
CA HIS A 375 0.26 -26.98 -25.43
C HIS A 375 0.09 -25.48 -25.12
N VAL A 376 -0.99 -24.87 -25.61
CA VAL A 376 -1.26 -23.45 -25.41
C VAL A 376 -1.51 -23.14 -23.92
N SER A 377 -2.25 -24.03 -23.25
CA SER A 377 -2.46 -23.96 -21.82
C SER A 377 -1.14 -23.95 -21.03
N ALA A 378 -0.20 -24.86 -21.39
CA ALA A 378 1.12 -24.92 -20.75
C ALA A 378 1.98 -23.68 -21.01
N GLU A 379 1.89 -23.05 -22.20
CA GLU A 379 2.58 -21.79 -22.49
C GLU A 379 2.05 -20.63 -21.65
N LEU A 380 0.71 -20.55 -21.49
CA LEU A 380 0.08 -19.55 -20.62
C LEU A 380 0.43 -19.78 -19.14
N GLU A 381 0.49 -21.02 -18.66
CA GLU A 381 0.91 -21.36 -17.30
C GLU A 381 2.36 -20.89 -17.05
N ARG A 382 3.29 -21.15 -17.99
CA ARG A 382 4.67 -20.64 -17.90
C ARG A 382 4.73 -19.12 -17.91
N SER A 383 3.91 -18.46 -18.71
CA SER A 383 3.81 -17.00 -18.74
C SER A 383 3.26 -16.46 -17.41
N ALA A 384 2.26 -17.12 -16.82
CA ALA A 384 1.76 -16.77 -15.50
C ALA A 384 2.84 -16.90 -14.41
N ASP A 385 3.68 -17.95 -14.48
CA ASP A 385 4.79 -18.10 -13.54
C ASP A 385 5.79 -16.95 -13.68
N ARG A 386 6.18 -16.58 -14.88
CA ARG A 386 7.04 -15.40 -15.12
C ARG A 386 6.40 -14.11 -14.61
N ALA A 387 5.09 -13.94 -14.83
CA ALA A 387 4.35 -12.78 -14.32
C ALA A 387 4.35 -12.73 -12.79
N ARG A 388 4.14 -13.87 -12.10
CA ARG A 388 4.24 -13.98 -10.64
C ARG A 388 5.64 -13.58 -10.13
N HIS A 389 6.68 -14.07 -10.77
CA HIS A 389 8.06 -13.71 -10.42
C HIS A 389 8.37 -12.22 -10.60
N ARG A 390 7.60 -11.53 -11.40
CA ARG A 390 7.68 -10.06 -11.59
C ARG A 390 6.66 -9.28 -10.77
N SER A 391 5.95 -9.95 -9.85
CA SER A 391 4.87 -9.38 -9.03
C SER A 391 3.62 -8.93 -9.82
N GLY A 392 3.44 -9.42 -11.02
CA GLY A 392 2.27 -9.17 -11.87
C GLY A 392 1.10 -10.11 -11.59
N TYR A 393 0.60 -10.16 -10.36
CA TYR A 393 -0.38 -11.17 -9.89
C TYR A 393 -1.71 -11.12 -10.63
N ALA A 394 -2.18 -9.93 -11.01
CA ALA A 394 -3.44 -9.78 -11.74
C ALA A 394 -3.33 -10.43 -13.13
N ALA A 395 -2.25 -10.14 -13.85
CA ALA A 395 -1.96 -10.75 -15.15
C ALA A 395 -1.76 -12.26 -15.02
N ALA A 396 -1.02 -12.72 -14.01
CA ALA A 396 -0.81 -14.14 -13.77
C ALA A 396 -2.12 -14.90 -13.49
N ALA A 397 -3.01 -14.31 -12.68
CA ALA A 397 -4.33 -14.91 -12.41
C ALA A 397 -5.17 -15.01 -13.69
N HIS A 398 -5.17 -13.97 -14.53
CA HIS A 398 -5.86 -13.98 -15.82
C HIS A 398 -5.26 -15.03 -16.78
N MET A 399 -3.94 -15.10 -16.88
CA MET A 399 -3.28 -16.12 -17.72
C MET A 399 -3.60 -17.54 -17.27
N LEU A 400 -3.62 -17.82 -15.96
CA LEU A 400 -4.01 -19.12 -15.41
C LEU A 400 -5.48 -19.43 -15.67
N GLU A 401 -6.37 -18.45 -15.53
CA GLU A 401 -7.79 -18.62 -15.88
C GLU A 401 -7.94 -18.95 -17.36
N ARG A 402 -7.25 -18.24 -18.25
CA ARG A 402 -7.27 -18.52 -19.69
C ARG A 402 -6.64 -19.85 -20.03
N ALA A 403 -5.57 -20.26 -19.34
CA ALA A 403 -4.98 -21.58 -19.47
C ALA A 403 -5.96 -22.70 -19.11
N ALA A 404 -6.74 -22.50 -18.05
CA ALA A 404 -7.80 -23.45 -17.64
C ALA A 404 -8.91 -23.57 -18.68
N ASP A 405 -9.32 -22.46 -19.31
CA ASP A 405 -10.32 -22.43 -20.38
C ASP A 405 -9.89 -23.21 -21.62
N LEU A 406 -8.59 -23.27 -21.87
CA LEU A 406 -8.03 -23.92 -23.08
C LEU A 406 -7.54 -25.35 -22.81
N HIS A 407 -7.48 -25.81 -21.55
CA HIS A 407 -7.00 -27.15 -21.23
C HIS A 407 -8.04 -28.24 -21.55
N PRO A 408 -7.66 -29.33 -22.28
CA PRO A 408 -8.60 -30.37 -22.65
C PRO A 408 -8.98 -31.30 -21.48
N ASP A 409 -8.11 -31.44 -20.49
CA ASP A 409 -8.36 -32.26 -19.31
C ASP A 409 -9.05 -31.45 -18.22
N ARG A 410 -10.10 -32.04 -17.58
CA ARG A 410 -10.91 -31.35 -16.57
C ARG A 410 -10.16 -31.15 -15.26
N ASP A 411 -9.36 -32.14 -14.86
CA ASP A 411 -8.64 -32.09 -13.58
C ASP A 411 -7.52 -31.06 -13.65
N ASP A 412 -6.78 -31.02 -14.75
CA ASP A 412 -5.78 -29.98 -15.00
C ASP A 412 -6.39 -28.57 -15.13
N SER A 413 -7.55 -28.46 -15.81
CA SER A 413 -8.30 -27.18 -15.86
C SER A 413 -8.67 -26.71 -14.45
N THR A 414 -9.15 -27.62 -13.59
CA THR A 414 -9.48 -27.31 -12.20
C THR A 414 -8.24 -26.92 -11.38
N ARG A 415 -7.13 -27.62 -11.56
CA ARG A 415 -5.83 -27.28 -10.93
C ARG A 415 -5.39 -25.86 -11.31
N LEU A 416 -5.52 -25.49 -12.57
CA LEU A 416 -5.20 -24.16 -13.07
C LEU A 416 -6.14 -23.08 -12.49
N LEU A 417 -7.45 -23.36 -12.38
CA LEU A 417 -8.41 -22.46 -11.73
C LEU A 417 -8.10 -22.27 -10.23
N ALA A 418 -7.71 -23.34 -9.54
CA ALA A 418 -7.27 -23.24 -8.14
C ALA A 418 -6.01 -22.39 -8.00
N ALA A 419 -5.04 -22.55 -8.91
CA ALA A 419 -3.85 -21.73 -8.95
C ALA A 419 -4.17 -20.25 -9.28
N ALA A 420 -5.12 -20.00 -10.20
CA ALA A 420 -5.64 -18.68 -10.51
C ALA A 420 -6.30 -18.03 -9.28
N THR A 421 -7.13 -18.79 -8.56
CA THR A 421 -7.81 -18.34 -7.33
C THR A 421 -6.78 -17.92 -6.26
N SER A 422 -5.79 -18.77 -5.99
CA SER A 422 -4.73 -18.48 -5.01
C SER A 422 -3.88 -17.27 -5.41
N THR A 423 -3.60 -17.11 -6.71
CA THR A 423 -2.87 -15.96 -7.23
C THR A 423 -3.70 -14.67 -7.13
N ALA A 424 -5.00 -14.75 -7.41
CA ALA A 424 -5.92 -13.60 -7.33
C ALA A 424 -6.08 -13.04 -5.91
N VAL A 425 -5.91 -13.86 -4.86
CA VAL A 425 -5.92 -13.38 -3.46
C VAL A 425 -4.90 -12.26 -3.27
N LEU A 426 -3.73 -12.37 -3.90
CA LEU A 426 -2.65 -11.38 -3.82
C LEU A 426 -2.99 -10.03 -4.49
N THR A 427 -4.07 -10.00 -5.29
CA THR A 427 -4.57 -8.74 -5.89
C THR A 427 -5.55 -8.00 -4.98
N GLY A 428 -6.02 -8.60 -3.90
CA GLY A 428 -7.01 -8.03 -2.99
C GLY A 428 -8.43 -7.95 -3.55
N ARG A 429 -8.69 -8.43 -4.76
CA ARG A 429 -9.98 -8.32 -5.43
C ARG A 429 -10.93 -9.46 -5.07
N LEU A 430 -11.82 -9.22 -4.11
CA LEU A 430 -12.76 -10.21 -3.61
C LEU A 430 -13.70 -10.76 -4.72
N ASP A 431 -14.22 -9.88 -5.58
CA ASP A 431 -15.08 -10.24 -6.72
C ASP A 431 -14.42 -11.28 -7.66
N THR A 432 -13.16 -11.07 -7.96
CA THR A 432 -12.39 -11.98 -8.81
C THR A 432 -12.12 -13.32 -8.12
N VAL A 433 -11.73 -13.29 -6.84
CA VAL A 433 -11.47 -14.51 -6.06
C VAL A 433 -12.75 -15.34 -5.88
N GLU A 434 -13.88 -14.70 -5.56
CA GLU A 434 -15.19 -15.39 -5.47
C GLU A 434 -15.61 -16.05 -6.78
N ARG A 435 -15.45 -15.34 -7.90
CA ARG A 435 -15.77 -15.85 -9.24
C ARG A 435 -14.89 -17.07 -9.60
N LEU A 436 -13.58 -16.95 -9.40
CA LEU A 436 -12.63 -18.05 -9.69
C LEU A 436 -12.86 -19.24 -8.75
N ALA A 437 -13.08 -19.01 -7.46
CA ALA A 437 -13.40 -20.07 -6.50
C ALA A 437 -14.72 -20.79 -6.84
N ALA A 438 -15.73 -20.06 -7.31
CA ALA A 438 -16.99 -20.65 -7.78
C ALA A 438 -16.77 -21.55 -9.01
N ARG A 439 -15.94 -21.10 -9.97
CA ARG A 439 -15.56 -21.89 -11.15
C ARG A 439 -14.77 -23.14 -10.77
N THR A 440 -13.79 -23.02 -9.85
CA THR A 440 -13.01 -24.17 -9.34
C THR A 440 -13.93 -25.21 -8.72
N ARG A 441 -14.87 -24.79 -7.87
CA ARG A 441 -15.86 -25.70 -7.25
C ARG A 441 -16.77 -26.39 -8.25
N ALA A 442 -17.19 -25.67 -9.29
CA ALA A 442 -18.02 -26.26 -10.36
C ALA A 442 -17.23 -27.23 -11.26
N GLY A 443 -15.93 -27.11 -11.33
CA GLY A 443 -15.01 -27.90 -12.14
C GLY A 443 -14.60 -29.24 -11.50
N THR A 444 -14.79 -29.43 -10.18
CA THR A 444 -14.29 -30.61 -9.46
C THR A 444 -15.38 -31.36 -8.70
N ASP A 445 -15.23 -32.65 -8.63
CA ASP A 445 -16.00 -33.53 -7.72
C ASP A 445 -15.19 -33.85 -6.44
N ASP A 446 -13.93 -33.40 -6.35
CA ASP A 446 -13.09 -33.52 -5.14
C ASP A 446 -13.51 -32.49 -4.10
N PRO A 447 -14.03 -32.91 -2.94
CA PRO A 447 -14.43 -32.02 -1.87
C PRO A 447 -13.25 -31.20 -1.31
N THR A 448 -12.03 -31.74 -1.36
CA THR A 448 -10.83 -31.05 -0.86
C THR A 448 -10.46 -29.87 -1.76
N ALA A 449 -10.43 -30.06 -3.07
CA ALA A 449 -10.15 -28.99 -4.02
C ALA A 449 -11.21 -27.88 -3.96
N ALA A 450 -12.50 -28.26 -3.85
CA ALA A 450 -13.61 -27.33 -3.66
C ALA A 450 -13.47 -26.50 -2.36
N ALA A 451 -13.04 -27.15 -1.29
CA ALA A 451 -12.82 -26.55 0.02
C ALA A 451 -11.66 -25.54 0.02
N LEU A 452 -10.54 -25.91 -0.58
CA LEU A 452 -9.37 -25.02 -0.69
C LEU A 452 -9.71 -23.77 -1.49
N ALA A 453 -10.51 -23.86 -2.53
CA ALA A 453 -10.99 -22.69 -3.27
C ALA A 453 -11.89 -21.79 -2.39
N ALA A 454 -12.79 -22.36 -1.60
CA ALA A 454 -13.64 -21.60 -0.69
C ALA A 454 -12.83 -20.95 0.47
N LEU A 455 -11.76 -21.62 0.91
CA LEU A 455 -10.84 -21.13 1.92
C LEU A 455 -10.14 -19.83 1.48
N GLN A 456 -9.76 -19.73 0.19
CA GLN A 456 -9.14 -18.51 -0.34
C GLN A 456 -10.05 -17.28 -0.23
N VAL A 457 -11.36 -17.46 -0.46
CA VAL A 457 -12.36 -16.39 -0.26
C VAL A 457 -12.40 -15.96 1.21
N GLY A 458 -12.50 -16.92 2.15
CA GLY A 458 -12.49 -16.62 3.58
C GLY A 458 -11.21 -15.90 4.06
N ARG A 459 -10.06 -16.31 3.54
CA ARG A 459 -8.78 -15.66 3.82
C ARG A 459 -8.75 -14.20 3.33
N LEU A 460 -9.18 -13.95 2.11
CA LEU A 460 -9.21 -12.58 1.59
C LEU A 460 -10.20 -11.71 2.38
N MET A 461 -11.37 -12.24 2.73
CA MET A 461 -12.32 -11.55 3.59
C MET A 461 -11.73 -11.17 4.96
N THR A 462 -10.77 -11.96 5.48
CA THR A 462 -10.06 -11.66 6.74
C THR A 462 -9.16 -10.42 6.62
N LEU A 463 -8.63 -10.15 5.43
CA LEU A 463 -7.76 -8.98 5.15
C LEU A 463 -8.58 -7.71 4.82
N THR A 464 -9.87 -7.87 4.58
CA THR A 464 -10.87 -6.80 4.48
C THR A 464 -11.55 -6.57 5.85
N THR A 465 -12.57 -5.74 5.92
CA THR A 465 -13.24 -5.41 7.19
C THR A 465 -14.40 -6.34 7.54
N SER A 466 -14.63 -7.41 6.78
CA SER A 466 -15.81 -8.29 6.93
C SER A 466 -15.55 -9.53 7.79
N HIS A 467 -15.02 -9.37 9.01
CA HIS A 467 -14.59 -10.48 9.87
C HIS A 467 -15.74 -11.43 10.29
N SER A 468 -16.90 -10.90 10.63
CA SER A 468 -18.06 -11.75 11.00
C SER A 468 -18.51 -12.64 9.84
N ALA A 469 -18.54 -12.10 8.62
CA ALA A 469 -18.88 -12.86 7.42
C ALA A 469 -17.80 -13.91 7.09
N ALA A 470 -16.50 -13.52 7.18
CA ALA A 470 -15.38 -14.44 6.99
C ALA A 470 -15.42 -15.59 7.99
N PHE A 471 -15.62 -15.28 9.28
CA PHE A 471 -15.74 -16.30 10.32
C PHE A 471 -16.87 -17.28 10.05
N GLY A 472 -18.08 -16.77 9.79
CA GLY A 472 -19.23 -17.61 9.49
C GLY A 472 -19.04 -18.51 8.27
N GLN A 473 -18.37 -18.01 7.23
CA GLN A 473 -18.04 -18.81 6.04
C GLN A 473 -17.03 -19.90 6.35
N LEU A 474 -15.95 -19.58 7.05
CA LEU A 474 -14.89 -20.53 7.40
C LEU A 474 -15.40 -21.61 8.37
N MET A 475 -16.24 -21.25 9.34
CA MET A 475 -16.85 -22.21 10.27
C MET A 475 -17.83 -23.16 9.58
N ARG A 476 -18.66 -22.65 8.65
CA ARG A 476 -19.53 -23.51 7.83
C ARG A 476 -18.71 -24.50 6.99
N LEU A 477 -17.60 -24.02 6.41
CA LEU A 477 -16.70 -24.86 5.62
C LEU A 477 -16.04 -25.94 6.49
N ALA A 478 -15.48 -25.57 7.65
CA ALA A 478 -14.87 -26.51 8.60
C ALA A 478 -15.87 -27.58 9.06
N THR A 479 -17.10 -27.17 9.39
CA THR A 479 -18.17 -28.11 9.80
C THR A 479 -18.57 -29.07 8.69
N ALA A 480 -18.74 -28.57 7.45
CA ALA A 480 -19.17 -29.41 6.32
C ALA A 480 -18.11 -30.45 5.90
N LEU A 481 -16.84 -30.15 6.16
CA LEU A 481 -15.72 -31.00 5.75
C LEU A 481 -15.17 -31.90 6.86
N ALA A 482 -15.65 -31.75 8.10
CA ALA A 482 -15.09 -32.45 9.26
C ALA A 482 -14.98 -33.99 9.04
N ASP A 483 -15.99 -34.59 8.44
CA ASP A 483 -16.02 -36.03 8.19
C ASP A 483 -15.46 -36.46 6.82
N THR A 484 -15.48 -35.58 5.81
CA THR A 484 -15.15 -35.93 4.42
C THR A 484 -13.75 -35.55 4.00
N ALA A 485 -13.23 -34.43 4.53
CA ALA A 485 -11.88 -33.88 4.25
C ALA A 485 -11.29 -33.23 5.50
N PRO A 486 -10.88 -34.01 6.53
CA PRO A 486 -10.45 -33.45 7.83
C PRO A 486 -9.31 -32.45 7.74
N ALA A 487 -8.34 -32.68 6.87
CA ALA A 487 -7.22 -31.75 6.66
C ALA A 487 -7.68 -30.36 6.17
N ALA A 488 -8.62 -30.31 5.21
CA ALA A 488 -9.18 -29.05 4.72
C ALA A 488 -10.11 -28.40 5.76
N ALA A 489 -10.84 -29.20 6.55
CA ALA A 489 -11.61 -28.70 7.67
C ALA A 489 -10.72 -28.02 8.70
N MET A 490 -9.56 -28.62 9.01
CA MET A 490 -8.58 -28.04 9.95
C MET A 490 -7.94 -26.75 9.40
N GLU A 491 -7.67 -26.67 8.10
CA GLU A 491 -7.21 -25.41 7.49
C GLU A 491 -8.26 -24.28 7.59
N ALA A 492 -9.53 -24.60 7.38
CA ALA A 492 -10.61 -23.64 7.53
C ALA A 492 -10.79 -23.19 9.00
N LEU A 493 -10.66 -24.12 9.95
CA LEU A 493 -10.71 -23.84 11.38
C LEU A 493 -9.54 -22.96 11.83
N ALA A 494 -8.33 -23.24 11.33
CA ALA A 494 -7.15 -22.44 11.57
C ALA A 494 -7.32 -20.99 11.05
N ALA A 495 -7.86 -20.83 9.84
CA ALA A 495 -8.20 -19.53 9.30
C ALA A 495 -9.28 -18.80 10.13
N ALA A 496 -10.29 -19.50 10.62
CA ALA A 496 -11.31 -18.96 11.52
C ALA A 496 -10.71 -18.48 12.86
N ALA A 497 -9.68 -19.18 13.39
CA ALA A 497 -8.96 -18.73 14.58
C ALA A 497 -8.20 -17.40 14.34
N VAL A 498 -7.65 -17.19 13.15
CA VAL A 498 -7.05 -15.89 12.76
C VAL A 498 -8.12 -14.79 12.73
N VAL A 499 -9.29 -15.08 12.15
CA VAL A 499 -10.41 -14.11 12.15
C VAL A 499 -10.78 -13.72 13.58
N ARG A 500 -10.91 -14.72 14.47
CA ARG A 500 -11.16 -14.47 15.89
C ARG A 500 -10.08 -13.61 16.54
N PHE A 501 -8.82 -13.80 16.18
CA PHE A 501 -7.74 -12.95 16.69
C PHE A 501 -7.97 -11.48 16.27
N TYR A 502 -8.32 -11.22 15.02
CA TYR A 502 -8.55 -9.85 14.56
C TYR A 502 -9.83 -9.25 15.11
N SER A 503 -10.93 -10.00 15.11
CA SER A 503 -12.22 -9.53 15.62
C SER A 503 -12.23 -9.35 17.15
N GLY A 504 -11.49 -10.21 17.87
CA GLY A 504 -11.50 -10.27 19.32
C GLY A 504 -12.87 -10.68 19.90
N ASP A 505 -13.79 -11.23 19.10
CA ASP A 505 -15.14 -11.57 19.55
C ASP A 505 -15.12 -12.83 20.43
N PRO A 506 -15.56 -12.72 21.72
CA PRO A 506 -15.55 -13.85 22.63
C PRO A 506 -16.55 -14.96 22.24
N SER A 507 -17.61 -14.65 21.50
CA SER A 507 -18.60 -15.66 21.08
C SER A 507 -18.01 -16.68 20.12
N GLN A 508 -17.05 -16.27 19.29
CA GLN A 508 -16.39 -17.13 18.30
C GLN A 508 -15.54 -18.24 18.93
N LEU A 509 -15.09 -18.07 20.17
CA LEU A 509 -14.30 -19.09 20.87
C LEU A 509 -15.05 -20.40 21.02
N GLN A 510 -16.30 -20.35 21.48
CA GLN A 510 -17.10 -21.55 21.72
C GLN A 510 -17.40 -22.32 20.45
N GLU A 511 -17.51 -21.62 19.31
CA GLU A 511 -17.73 -22.24 18.02
C GLU A 511 -16.48 -22.99 17.56
N ILE A 512 -15.30 -22.38 17.70
CA ILE A 512 -14.02 -23.04 17.38
C ILE A 512 -13.81 -24.25 18.28
N GLU A 513 -14.02 -24.13 19.61
CA GLU A 513 -13.82 -25.21 20.58
C GLU A 513 -14.70 -26.44 20.31
N ARG A 514 -15.88 -26.29 19.72
CA ARG A 514 -16.77 -27.41 19.35
C ARG A 514 -16.20 -28.29 18.24
N LEU A 515 -15.38 -27.70 17.36
CA LEU A 515 -14.78 -28.41 16.23
C LEU A 515 -13.34 -28.87 16.51
N LEU A 516 -12.68 -28.32 17.54
CA LEU A 516 -11.41 -28.84 17.99
C LEU A 516 -11.61 -30.23 18.65
N PRO A 517 -10.79 -31.23 18.32
CA PRO A 517 -10.87 -32.55 18.94
C PRO A 517 -10.81 -32.49 20.46
N SER A 518 -11.67 -33.27 21.14
CA SER A 518 -11.79 -33.28 22.60
C SER A 518 -10.61 -33.97 23.32
N SER A 519 -9.64 -34.53 22.58
CA SER A 519 -8.51 -35.28 23.13
C SER A 519 -7.20 -34.48 22.95
N PRO A 520 -6.33 -34.42 23.96
CA PRO A 520 -5.04 -33.76 23.78
C PRO A 520 -4.24 -34.50 22.68
N ALA A 521 -3.58 -33.70 21.85
CA ALA A 521 -2.79 -34.13 20.72
C ALA A 521 -1.96 -35.39 21.01
N ALA A 522 -1.84 -36.23 19.98
CA ALA A 522 -1.01 -37.43 19.95
C ALA A 522 0.43 -37.15 20.47
N PRO A 523 1.13 -38.16 20.99
CA PRO A 523 2.45 -37.98 21.56
C PRO A 523 3.44 -37.33 20.57
N PRO A 524 4.52 -36.65 21.02
CA PRO A 524 5.42 -35.82 20.24
C PRO A 524 5.97 -36.44 18.94
N GLN A 525 5.90 -37.75 18.80
CA GLN A 525 6.32 -38.48 17.59
C GLN A 525 5.34 -38.41 16.41
N ALA A 526 4.11 -37.90 16.62
CA ALA A 526 3.08 -37.78 15.58
C ALA A 526 3.00 -36.38 14.94
N LEU A 527 3.79 -35.41 15.36
CA LEU A 527 3.81 -34.03 14.85
C LEU A 527 4.40 -33.86 13.43
N GLY A 528 4.64 -34.98 12.73
CA GLY A 528 4.99 -34.94 11.31
C GLY A 528 3.81 -34.65 10.36
N ASN A 529 2.58 -34.52 10.88
CA ASN A 529 1.39 -34.26 10.10
C ASN A 529 0.95 -32.80 10.22
N ARG A 530 0.79 -32.12 9.08
CA ARG A 530 0.32 -30.71 8.95
C ARG A 530 -1.01 -30.48 9.69
N GLU A 531 -1.88 -31.45 9.70
CA GLU A 531 -3.21 -31.39 10.34
C GLU A 531 -3.09 -31.18 11.87
N SER A 532 -2.29 -32.01 12.55
CA SER A 532 -2.05 -31.88 13.99
C SER A 532 -1.39 -30.56 14.36
N LEU A 533 -0.52 -30.04 13.50
CA LEU A 533 0.10 -28.71 13.69
C LEU A 533 -0.94 -27.58 13.58
N LEU A 534 -1.84 -27.65 12.60
CA LEU A 534 -2.91 -26.66 12.40
C LEU A 534 -3.93 -26.71 13.56
N GLU A 535 -4.24 -27.90 14.08
CA GLU A 535 -5.10 -28.08 15.24
C GLU A 535 -4.52 -27.41 16.48
N GLU A 536 -3.26 -27.71 16.81
CA GLU A 536 -2.57 -27.12 17.95
C GLU A 536 -2.41 -25.60 17.78
N TRP A 537 -2.11 -25.12 16.57
CA TRP A 537 -2.01 -23.71 16.25
C TRP A 537 -3.38 -23.00 16.38
N ALA A 538 -4.46 -23.58 15.83
CA ALA A 538 -5.80 -23.00 15.92
C ALA A 538 -6.26 -22.87 17.38
N GLY A 539 -6.01 -23.89 18.19
CA GLY A 539 -6.26 -23.86 19.62
C GLY A 539 -5.47 -22.80 20.35
N THR A 540 -4.17 -22.68 20.04
CA THR A 540 -3.28 -21.67 20.63
C THR A 540 -3.70 -20.25 20.25
N VAL A 541 -4.06 -19.98 18.99
CA VAL A 541 -4.52 -18.66 18.55
C VAL A 541 -5.87 -18.31 19.16
N ALA A 542 -6.78 -19.26 19.19
CA ALA A 542 -8.11 -19.05 19.76
C ALA A 542 -8.05 -18.79 21.27
N ARG A 543 -7.19 -19.51 22.01
CA ARG A 543 -7.10 -19.44 23.46
C ARG A 543 -5.66 -19.74 23.95
N PRO A 544 -4.76 -18.76 23.91
CA PRO A 544 -3.35 -18.97 24.28
C PRO A 544 -3.16 -19.48 25.72
N GLU A 545 -4.05 -19.09 26.63
CA GLU A 545 -4.00 -19.51 28.04
C GLU A 545 -4.43 -20.97 28.28
N ALA A 546 -5.01 -21.64 27.31
CA ALA A 546 -5.35 -23.05 27.38
C ALA A 546 -4.43 -23.96 26.55
N ALA A 547 -3.41 -23.37 25.91
CA ALA A 547 -2.41 -24.14 25.16
C ALA A 547 -1.73 -25.19 26.05
N ASP A 548 -1.20 -26.24 25.42
CA ASP A 548 -0.42 -27.25 26.12
C ASP A 548 0.78 -26.61 26.84
N ARG A 549 0.98 -26.94 28.12
CA ARG A 549 2.09 -26.42 28.96
C ARG A 549 3.47 -26.71 28.37
N ASP A 550 3.60 -27.82 27.64
CA ASP A 550 4.86 -28.27 27.06
C ASP A 550 5.10 -27.68 25.65
N LEU A 551 4.09 -27.00 25.06
CA LEU A 551 4.19 -26.44 23.72
C LEU A 551 5.35 -25.44 23.57
N PRO A 552 5.59 -24.48 24.48
CA PRO A 552 6.75 -23.60 24.39
C PRO A 552 8.09 -24.34 24.32
N GLY A 553 8.23 -25.45 25.06
CA GLY A 553 9.44 -26.30 25.04
C GLY A 553 9.59 -27.12 23.76
N ARG A 554 8.47 -27.42 23.06
CA ARG A 554 8.46 -28.18 21.80
C ARG A 554 8.66 -27.33 20.55
N LEU A 555 8.35 -26.03 20.61
CA LEU A 555 8.47 -25.12 19.47
C LEU A 555 9.83 -25.16 18.76
N PRO A 556 10.99 -25.20 19.42
CA PRO A 556 12.27 -25.30 18.74
C PRO A 556 12.45 -26.59 17.93
N ALA A 557 11.91 -27.72 18.42
CA ALA A 557 11.94 -28.99 17.68
C ALA A 557 11.00 -28.99 16.49
N LEU A 558 9.82 -28.38 16.63
CA LEU A 558 8.85 -28.19 15.54
C LEU A 558 9.46 -27.31 14.44
N LEU A 559 10.11 -26.22 14.79
CA LEU A 559 10.82 -25.36 13.84
C LEU A 559 11.91 -26.10 13.07
N ALA A 560 12.67 -26.93 13.75
CA ALA A 560 13.72 -27.74 13.10
C ALA A 560 13.11 -28.80 12.13
N ALA A 561 11.93 -29.33 12.42
CA ALA A 561 11.26 -30.33 11.59
C ALA A 561 10.58 -29.74 10.34
N VAL A 562 10.16 -28.47 10.38
CA VAL A 562 9.43 -27.79 9.30
C VAL A 562 10.37 -27.35 8.17
N GLY A 563 11.66 -27.14 8.44
CA GLY A 563 12.61 -26.63 7.46
C GLY A 563 12.24 -25.22 6.96
N ASP A 564 12.49 -24.96 5.70
CA ASP A 564 12.32 -23.62 5.07
C ASP A 564 10.92 -23.42 4.45
N GLN A 565 9.85 -23.88 5.10
CA GLN A 565 8.46 -23.63 4.66
C GLN A 565 7.94 -22.32 5.28
N PRO A 566 7.90 -21.21 4.55
CA PRO A 566 7.66 -19.89 5.14
C PRO A 566 6.25 -19.75 5.74
N GLU A 567 5.24 -20.38 5.16
CA GLU A 567 3.87 -20.38 5.68
C GLU A 567 3.81 -21.01 7.07
N THR A 568 4.43 -22.17 7.21
CA THR A 568 4.46 -22.91 8.49
C THR A 568 5.35 -22.21 9.51
N LEU A 569 6.50 -21.66 9.09
CA LEU A 569 7.34 -20.83 9.95
C LEU A 569 6.55 -19.62 10.50
N THR A 570 5.75 -18.96 9.66
CA THR A 570 4.92 -17.84 10.10
C THR A 570 3.89 -18.25 11.14
N LEU A 571 3.21 -19.37 10.96
CA LEU A 571 2.25 -19.90 11.93
C LEU A 571 2.93 -20.20 13.28
N LEU A 572 4.10 -20.84 13.26
CA LEU A 572 4.87 -21.14 14.48
C LEU A 572 5.40 -19.86 15.16
N ALA A 573 5.78 -18.86 14.37
CA ALA A 573 6.21 -17.58 14.92
C ALA A 573 5.06 -16.86 15.67
N ILE A 574 3.85 -16.90 15.13
CA ILE A 574 2.66 -16.35 15.78
C ILE A 574 2.35 -17.12 17.06
N ALA A 575 2.39 -18.45 17.03
CA ALA A 575 2.18 -19.26 18.22
C ALA A 575 3.23 -18.94 19.31
N ALA A 576 4.50 -18.83 18.94
CA ALA A 576 5.57 -18.43 19.85
C ALA A 576 5.33 -17.05 20.47
N TRP A 577 4.88 -16.07 19.66
CA TRP A 577 4.56 -14.73 20.15
C TRP A 577 3.39 -14.73 21.14
N LEU A 578 2.30 -15.46 20.84
CA LEU A 578 1.13 -15.58 21.70
C LEU A 578 1.43 -16.27 23.03
N LEU A 579 2.42 -17.17 23.04
CA LEU A 579 2.91 -17.90 24.21
C LEU A 579 4.04 -17.18 24.98
N ASP A 580 4.26 -15.90 24.69
CA ASP A 580 5.29 -15.07 25.34
C ASP A 580 6.75 -15.45 25.02
N GLU A 581 6.98 -16.35 24.04
CA GLU A 581 8.32 -16.73 23.54
C GLU A 581 8.81 -15.74 22.47
N THR A 582 8.91 -14.47 22.84
CA THR A 582 9.15 -13.34 21.90
C THR A 582 10.47 -13.46 21.15
N ASP A 583 11.55 -13.94 21.79
CA ASP A 583 12.85 -14.14 21.13
C ASP A 583 12.79 -15.20 20.03
N LEU A 584 12.03 -16.27 20.26
CA LEU A 584 11.82 -17.33 19.29
C LEU A 584 10.93 -16.83 18.14
N ALA A 585 9.85 -16.13 18.47
CA ALA A 585 8.94 -15.55 17.48
C ALA A 585 9.69 -14.66 16.49
N VAL A 586 10.50 -13.73 16.99
CA VAL A 586 11.24 -12.77 16.16
C VAL A 586 12.25 -13.46 15.24
N ARG A 587 13.03 -14.44 15.75
CA ARG A 587 13.95 -15.23 14.91
C ARG A 587 13.22 -16.02 13.83
N THR A 588 12.06 -16.57 14.17
CA THR A 588 11.25 -17.35 13.23
C THR A 588 10.61 -16.47 12.17
N PHE A 589 10.13 -15.26 12.51
CA PHE A 589 9.69 -14.28 11.53
C PHE A 589 10.83 -13.85 10.58
N ASP A 590 12.03 -13.60 11.12
CA ASP A 590 13.20 -13.28 10.29
C ASP A 590 13.49 -14.40 9.26
N ALA A 591 13.45 -15.66 9.69
CA ALA A 591 13.63 -16.82 8.82
C ALA A 591 12.51 -16.92 7.77
N ALA A 592 11.24 -16.78 8.18
CA ALA A 592 10.09 -16.79 7.30
C ALA A 592 10.21 -15.72 6.22
N PHE A 593 10.51 -14.48 6.61
CA PHE A 593 10.65 -13.36 5.66
C PHE A 593 11.84 -13.52 4.71
N THR A 594 12.94 -14.08 5.17
CA THR A 594 14.09 -14.38 4.30
C THR A 594 13.70 -15.38 3.20
N THR A 595 12.94 -16.41 3.57
CA THR A 595 12.44 -17.41 2.62
C THR A 595 11.34 -16.86 1.71
N TRP A 596 10.45 -16.00 2.25
CA TRP A 596 9.42 -15.34 1.47
C TRP A 596 9.96 -14.39 0.41
N ALA A 597 11.04 -13.66 0.71
CA ALA A 597 11.65 -12.72 -0.22
C ALA A 597 11.98 -13.38 -1.57
N SER A 598 12.19 -14.71 -1.59
CA SER A 598 12.40 -15.49 -2.81
C SER A 598 11.12 -16.00 -3.47
N LYS A 599 9.93 -15.89 -2.83
CA LYS A 599 8.67 -16.50 -3.28
C LYS A 599 7.55 -15.50 -3.62
N GLY A 600 7.73 -14.21 -3.33
CA GLY A 600 6.73 -13.18 -3.62
C GLY A 600 6.30 -12.36 -2.41
N PRO A 601 5.26 -11.51 -2.52
CA PRO A 601 4.81 -10.68 -1.41
C PRO A 601 4.26 -11.53 -0.27
N LEU A 602 4.35 -10.96 0.92
CA LEU A 602 3.86 -11.58 2.15
C LEU A 602 2.40 -12.03 2.01
N PRO A 603 2.08 -13.30 2.24
CA PRO A 603 0.69 -13.72 2.29
C PRO A 603 0.05 -13.23 3.58
N ASP A 604 -1.21 -12.89 3.46
CA ASP A 604 -2.21 -12.92 4.53
C ASP A 604 -1.93 -12.03 5.74
N GLY A 605 -1.80 -10.71 5.65
CA GLY A 605 -1.98 -9.83 6.82
C GLY A 605 -1.13 -10.14 8.09
N LEU A 606 -0.46 -11.29 8.11
CA LEU A 606 0.37 -11.78 9.22
C LEU A 606 1.59 -10.89 9.48
N GLY A 607 1.97 -10.03 8.54
CA GLY A 607 2.95 -8.98 8.71
C GLY A 607 2.62 -8.02 9.86
N GLY A 608 1.34 -7.81 10.16
CA GLY A 608 0.88 -7.00 11.30
C GLY A 608 1.29 -7.60 12.65
N VAL A 609 1.15 -8.92 12.82
CA VAL A 609 1.59 -9.63 14.02
C VAL A 609 3.11 -9.61 14.16
N ALA A 610 3.85 -9.78 13.06
CA ALA A 610 5.30 -9.70 13.07
C ALA A 610 5.79 -8.30 13.49
N ALA A 611 5.17 -7.23 12.99
CA ALA A 611 5.49 -5.86 13.39
C ALA A 611 5.28 -5.65 14.90
N GLN A 612 4.19 -6.20 15.48
CA GLN A 612 3.96 -6.20 16.92
C GLN A 612 5.04 -6.99 17.69
N ALA A 613 5.41 -8.17 17.21
CA ALA A 613 6.46 -8.98 17.82
C ALA A 613 7.81 -8.25 17.83
N TYR A 614 8.19 -7.60 16.71
CA TYR A 614 9.41 -6.79 16.64
C TYR A 614 9.36 -5.57 17.58
N LEU A 615 8.19 -4.90 17.67
CA LEU A 615 7.99 -3.76 18.58
C LEU A 615 8.18 -4.18 20.03
N GLU A 616 7.53 -5.27 20.46
CA GLU A 616 7.62 -5.79 21.82
C GLU A 616 9.02 -6.28 22.20
N HIS A 617 9.73 -6.90 21.24
CA HIS A 617 11.12 -7.33 21.40
C HIS A 617 12.12 -6.16 21.45
N GLY A 618 11.71 -4.94 21.05
CA GLY A 618 12.56 -3.76 21.01
C GLY A 618 13.34 -3.58 19.70
N ARG A 619 13.04 -4.35 18.66
CA ARG A 619 13.58 -4.16 17.31
C ARG A 619 12.77 -3.12 16.50
N TRP A 620 12.72 -1.90 17.00
CA TRP A 620 11.82 -0.86 16.48
C TRP A 620 12.07 -0.45 15.03
N ALA A 621 13.32 -0.48 14.57
CA ALA A 621 13.63 -0.24 13.16
C ALA A 621 13.01 -1.32 12.26
N ARG A 622 13.09 -2.60 12.66
CA ARG A 622 12.48 -3.71 11.90
C ARG A 622 10.95 -3.67 11.95
N ALA A 623 10.38 -3.31 13.12
CA ALA A 623 8.93 -3.08 13.24
C ALA A 623 8.45 -1.99 12.26
N GLN A 624 9.17 -0.87 12.16
CA GLN A 624 8.85 0.22 11.23
C GLN A 624 8.92 -0.25 9.77
N THR A 625 9.96 -1.01 9.41
CA THR A 625 10.10 -1.58 8.06
C THR A 625 8.92 -2.52 7.76
N ALA A 626 8.57 -3.43 8.68
CA ALA A 626 7.44 -4.35 8.49
C ALA A 626 6.09 -3.61 8.35
N CYS A 627 5.86 -2.54 9.12
CA CYS A 627 4.67 -1.69 8.95
C CYS A 627 4.64 -1.02 7.57
N ALA A 628 5.77 -0.51 7.08
CA ALA A 628 5.86 0.15 5.79
C ALA A 628 5.64 -0.84 4.63
N GLU A 629 6.25 -2.04 4.71
CA GLU A 629 6.07 -3.13 3.75
C GLU A 629 4.59 -3.55 3.69
N LEU A 630 3.98 -3.84 4.84
CA LEU A 630 2.57 -4.23 4.91
C LEU A 630 1.63 -3.13 4.40
N SER A 631 1.87 -1.87 4.78
CA SER A 631 1.07 -0.73 4.33
C SER A 631 1.13 -0.56 2.81
N ALA A 632 2.30 -0.75 2.20
CA ALA A 632 2.48 -0.65 0.76
C ALA A 632 1.66 -1.72 0.02
N VAL A 633 1.78 -2.99 0.42
CA VAL A 633 1.02 -4.12 -0.15
C VAL A 633 -0.48 -3.92 0.07
N ALA A 634 -0.90 -3.64 1.29
CA ALA A 634 -2.31 -3.48 1.63
C ALA A 634 -2.99 -2.34 0.88
N THR A 635 -2.30 -1.20 0.73
CA THR A 635 -2.83 -0.06 -0.01
C THR A 635 -2.94 -0.35 -1.51
N SER A 636 -1.96 -1.04 -2.10
CA SER A 636 -1.99 -1.38 -3.52
C SER A 636 -3.08 -2.42 -3.84
N ALA A 637 -3.36 -3.31 -2.90
CA ALA A 637 -4.34 -4.38 -3.04
C ALA A 637 -5.76 -4.01 -2.54
N GLY A 638 -5.96 -2.84 -1.92
CA GLY A 638 -7.25 -2.46 -1.34
C GLY A 638 -7.63 -3.26 -0.09
N LEU A 639 -6.63 -3.71 0.70
CA LEU A 639 -6.82 -4.53 1.88
C LEU A 639 -6.90 -3.66 3.15
N ASP A 640 -8.05 -3.08 3.40
CA ASP A 640 -8.25 -2.05 4.43
C ASP A 640 -7.87 -2.51 5.84
N HIS A 641 -8.20 -3.75 6.21
CA HIS A 641 -7.82 -4.27 7.53
C HIS A 641 -6.30 -4.42 7.69
N ALA A 642 -5.62 -4.93 6.66
CA ALA A 642 -4.15 -5.06 6.68
C ALA A 642 -3.46 -3.68 6.75
N ALA A 643 -3.99 -2.69 6.01
CA ALA A 643 -3.52 -1.30 6.10
C ALA A 643 -3.74 -0.71 7.50
N ALA A 644 -4.89 -0.99 8.11
CA ALA A 644 -5.21 -0.55 9.47
C ALA A 644 -4.31 -1.19 10.53
N CYS A 645 -3.96 -2.48 10.38
CA CYS A 645 -2.98 -3.16 11.24
C CYS A 645 -1.60 -2.48 11.18
N ALA A 646 -1.13 -2.16 9.98
CA ALA A 646 0.14 -1.47 9.79
C ALA A 646 0.12 -0.06 10.40
N ALA A 647 -0.94 0.72 10.12
CA ALA A 647 -1.09 2.09 10.61
C ALA A 647 -1.22 2.15 12.13
N SER A 648 -1.98 1.24 12.76
CA SER A 648 -2.14 1.21 14.22
C SER A 648 -0.83 0.85 14.94
N THR A 649 -0.04 -0.08 14.39
CA THR A 649 1.26 -0.45 14.95
C THR A 649 2.30 0.65 14.77
N ASP A 650 2.35 1.31 13.60
CA ASP A 650 3.22 2.47 13.36
C ASP A 650 2.83 3.65 14.28
N ALA A 651 1.52 3.86 14.53
CA ALA A 651 1.03 4.85 15.48
C ALA A 651 1.60 4.62 16.88
N LEU A 652 1.55 3.37 17.37
CA LEU A 652 2.08 3.03 18.69
C LEU A 652 3.61 3.23 18.73
N LEU A 653 4.33 2.82 17.71
CA LEU A 653 5.78 3.01 17.62
C LEU A 653 6.16 4.50 17.63
N ARG A 654 5.43 5.35 16.87
CA ARG A 654 5.61 6.81 16.88
C ARG A 654 5.35 7.42 18.25
N ALA A 655 4.25 7.02 18.89
CA ALA A 655 3.92 7.48 20.25
C ALA A 655 5.01 7.14 21.25
N LEU A 656 5.54 5.92 21.20
CA LEU A 656 6.65 5.48 22.06
C LEU A 656 7.94 6.27 21.80
N ARG A 657 8.20 6.72 20.58
CA ARG A 657 9.34 7.58 20.23
C ARG A 657 9.13 9.05 20.59
N GLY A 658 7.88 9.48 20.82
CA GLY A 658 7.54 10.87 21.13
C GLY A 658 7.04 11.68 19.92
N ASP A 659 6.89 11.07 18.74
CA ASP A 659 6.18 11.67 17.61
C ASP A 659 4.66 11.59 17.82
N THR A 660 4.15 12.46 18.69
CA THR A 660 2.72 12.42 19.12
C THR A 660 1.79 12.86 18.00
N ALA A 661 2.19 13.78 17.15
CA ALA A 661 1.40 14.27 16.02
C ALA A 661 1.25 13.18 14.94
N GLY A 662 2.37 12.55 14.54
CA GLY A 662 2.37 11.42 13.62
C GLY A 662 1.59 10.23 14.17
N ALA A 663 1.72 9.92 15.46
CA ALA A 663 0.98 8.86 16.12
C ALA A 663 -0.55 9.08 16.04
N ARG A 664 -1.03 10.30 16.29
CA ARG A 664 -2.46 10.64 16.18
C ARG A 664 -2.96 10.52 14.74
N THR A 665 -2.17 10.93 13.78
CA THR A 665 -2.52 10.84 12.35
C THR A 665 -2.68 9.38 11.95
N GLN A 666 -1.70 8.54 12.25
CA GLN A 666 -1.73 7.12 11.90
C GLN A 666 -2.83 6.36 12.66
N ALA A 667 -3.05 6.66 13.95
CA ALA A 667 -4.13 6.04 14.72
C ALA A 667 -5.52 6.39 14.17
N ARG A 668 -5.77 7.66 13.79
CA ARG A 668 -7.04 8.06 13.16
C ARG A 668 -7.21 7.40 11.79
N GLN A 669 -6.15 7.31 11.00
CA GLN A 669 -6.18 6.60 9.73
C GLN A 669 -6.55 5.13 9.94
N ALA A 670 -5.92 4.44 10.90
CA ALA A 670 -6.26 3.05 11.23
C ALA A 670 -7.74 2.88 11.61
N LEU A 671 -8.25 3.77 12.47
CA LEU A 671 -9.65 3.75 12.91
C LEU A 671 -10.65 4.09 11.80
N SER A 672 -10.26 4.89 10.80
CA SER A 672 -11.14 5.22 9.66
C SER A 672 -11.28 4.09 8.65
N LEU A 673 -10.38 3.10 8.67
CA LEU A 673 -10.37 1.96 7.75
C LEU A 673 -11.15 0.75 8.29
N ILE A 674 -11.61 0.77 9.53
CA ILE A 674 -12.23 -0.40 10.17
C ILE A 674 -13.61 -0.11 10.75
N ASP A 675 -14.40 -1.18 10.89
CA ASP A 675 -15.51 -1.20 11.86
C ASP A 675 -14.94 -1.62 13.22
N PRO A 676 -15.08 -0.79 14.28
CA PRO A 676 -14.60 -1.11 15.61
C PRO A 676 -15.20 -2.39 16.24
N LEU A 677 -16.37 -2.81 15.81
CA LEU A 677 -17.01 -4.05 16.27
C LEU A 677 -16.43 -5.28 15.59
N GLU A 678 -15.97 -5.12 14.36
CA GLU A 678 -15.36 -6.18 13.53
C GLU A 678 -13.85 -6.33 13.79
N SER A 679 -13.13 -5.24 14.15
CA SER A 679 -11.67 -5.20 14.25
C SER A 679 -11.16 -4.71 15.61
N ARG A 680 -11.45 -5.44 16.68
CA ARG A 680 -11.00 -5.06 18.04
C ARG A 680 -9.48 -5.06 18.19
N SER A 681 -8.75 -5.86 17.42
CA SER A 681 -7.29 -5.84 17.42
C SER A 681 -6.72 -4.47 17.02
N VAL A 682 -7.19 -3.90 15.92
CA VAL A 682 -6.79 -2.57 15.45
C VAL A 682 -7.28 -1.48 16.42
N LEU A 683 -8.54 -1.58 16.85
CA LEU A 683 -9.12 -0.65 17.82
C LEU A 683 -8.23 -0.51 19.07
N VAL A 684 -7.84 -1.64 19.65
CA VAL A 684 -7.04 -1.67 20.89
C VAL A 684 -5.66 -1.04 20.65
N ILE A 685 -4.97 -1.41 19.58
CA ILE A 685 -3.63 -0.86 19.30
C ILE A 685 -3.69 0.65 19.00
N ALA A 686 -4.67 1.10 18.23
CA ALA A 686 -4.86 2.52 17.91
C ALA A 686 -5.19 3.36 19.16
N HIS A 687 -6.10 2.90 20.01
CA HIS A 687 -6.38 3.58 21.26
C HIS A 687 -5.19 3.58 22.23
N ARG A 688 -4.43 2.47 22.29
CA ARG A 688 -3.20 2.44 23.08
C ARG A 688 -2.19 3.46 22.58
N ALA A 689 -2.05 3.61 21.26
CA ALA A 689 -1.18 4.62 20.65
C ALA A 689 -1.61 6.05 21.01
N LEU A 690 -2.92 6.35 20.94
CA LEU A 690 -3.48 7.65 21.31
C LEU A 690 -3.26 7.94 22.81
N GLY A 691 -3.48 6.95 23.67
CA GLY A 691 -3.22 7.07 25.11
C GLY A 691 -1.74 7.30 25.41
N THR A 692 -0.84 6.59 24.71
CA THR A 692 0.61 6.73 24.86
C THR A 692 1.09 8.10 24.38
N ALA A 693 0.53 8.62 23.27
CA ALA A 693 0.82 9.96 22.79
C ALA A 693 0.37 11.04 23.78
N ALA A 694 -0.84 10.93 24.34
CA ALA A 694 -1.33 11.85 25.37
C ALA A 694 -0.49 11.79 26.66
N ALA A 695 -0.11 10.59 27.10
CA ALA A 695 0.75 10.40 28.27
C ALA A 695 2.15 11.01 28.07
N ALA A 696 2.70 10.92 26.86
CA ALA A 696 3.99 11.52 26.49
C ALA A 696 3.95 13.06 26.57
N GLU A 697 2.81 13.68 26.31
CA GLU A 697 2.60 15.13 26.44
C GLU A 697 2.21 15.55 27.86
N GLY A 698 1.97 14.60 28.77
CA GLY A 698 1.53 14.88 30.14
C GLY A 698 0.01 15.05 30.29
N ASP A 699 -0.77 14.85 29.25
CA ASP A 699 -2.23 14.85 29.30
C ASP A 699 -2.75 13.51 29.83
N HIS A 700 -2.74 13.34 31.14
CA HIS A 700 -3.09 12.09 31.81
C HIS A 700 -4.58 11.79 31.79
N GLU A 701 -5.43 12.81 31.67
CA GLU A 701 -6.90 12.61 31.57
C GLU A 701 -7.24 11.99 30.21
N THR A 702 -6.76 12.56 29.10
CA THR A 702 -6.96 11.99 27.77
C THR A 702 -6.31 10.61 27.66
N ALA A 703 -5.10 10.42 28.22
CA ALA A 703 -4.43 9.13 28.25
C ALA A 703 -5.28 8.07 28.97
N TYR A 704 -5.84 8.43 30.13
CA TYR A 704 -6.74 7.55 30.86
C TYR A 704 -7.96 7.14 30.04
N LEU A 705 -8.63 8.09 29.39
CA LEU A 705 -9.82 7.79 28.59
C LEU A 705 -9.51 6.79 27.47
N HIS A 706 -8.39 6.95 26.77
CA HIS A 706 -7.98 6.03 25.71
C HIS A 706 -7.61 4.64 26.26
N TYR A 707 -6.86 4.55 27.36
CA TYR A 707 -6.51 3.26 27.95
C TYR A 707 -7.72 2.56 28.59
N ARG A 708 -8.66 3.33 29.17
CA ARG A 708 -9.90 2.79 29.74
C ARG A 708 -10.81 2.16 28.69
N ALA A 709 -10.81 2.70 27.49
CA ALA A 709 -11.56 2.17 26.34
C ALA A 709 -11.10 0.75 25.90
N LEU A 710 -9.95 0.29 26.37
CA LEU A 710 -9.44 -1.06 26.09
C LEU A 710 -10.04 -2.15 27.01
N PHE A 711 -10.90 -1.76 27.92
CA PHE A 711 -11.59 -2.63 28.86
C PHE A 711 -13.08 -2.27 28.89
N ASP A 712 -13.95 -3.26 29.00
CA ASP A 712 -15.41 -3.06 29.11
C ASP A 712 -15.86 -2.47 30.47
N GLY A 713 -17.18 -2.27 30.64
CA GLY A 713 -17.75 -1.77 31.88
C GLY A 713 -17.53 -2.69 33.10
N GLN A 714 -17.26 -3.97 32.87
CA GLN A 714 -16.98 -4.97 33.91
C GLN A 714 -15.46 -5.14 34.19
N GLY A 715 -14.61 -4.42 33.44
CA GLY A 715 -13.15 -4.51 33.50
C GLY A 715 -12.53 -5.65 32.70
N ASN A 716 -13.33 -6.34 31.88
CA ASN A 716 -12.77 -7.36 30.98
C ASN A 716 -12.08 -6.69 29.79
N PRO A 717 -11.05 -7.34 29.20
CA PRO A 717 -10.36 -6.80 28.04
C PRO A 717 -11.26 -6.79 26.80
N VAL A 718 -11.21 -5.73 26.01
CA VAL A 718 -11.89 -5.63 24.72
C VAL A 718 -11.30 -6.65 23.74
N HIS A 719 -9.97 -6.88 23.81
CA HIS A 719 -9.28 -7.94 23.07
C HIS A 719 -8.50 -8.83 24.02
N TYR A 720 -8.75 -10.13 23.96
CA TYR A 720 -8.26 -11.16 24.89
C TYR A 720 -6.73 -11.27 25.03
N HIS A 721 -5.95 -10.70 24.08
CA HIS A 721 -4.48 -10.69 24.13
C HIS A 721 -3.91 -9.26 24.14
N LEU A 722 -4.40 -8.36 23.26
CA LEU A 722 -3.77 -7.06 23.00
C LEU A 722 -4.14 -5.95 24.02
N SER A 723 -5.19 -6.11 24.82
CA SER A 723 -5.57 -5.09 25.83
C SER A 723 -4.65 -5.07 27.05
N TYR A 724 -4.11 -6.21 27.44
CA TYR A 724 -3.37 -6.35 28.70
C TYR A 724 -2.10 -5.50 28.82
N PRO A 725 -1.28 -5.29 27.78
CA PRO A 725 -0.10 -4.43 27.86
C PRO A 725 -0.42 -2.99 28.32
N ALA A 726 -1.63 -2.52 28.08
CA ALA A 726 -2.07 -1.19 28.52
C ALA A 726 -2.50 -1.10 30.00
N LEU A 727 -2.56 -2.22 30.72
CA LEU A 727 -3.04 -2.23 32.11
C LEU A 727 -2.18 -1.35 33.05
N PRO A 728 -0.84 -1.45 33.09
CA PRO A 728 -0.02 -0.55 33.90
C PRO A 728 -0.07 0.91 33.41
N GLU A 729 -0.23 1.11 32.10
CA GLU A 729 -0.38 2.43 31.49
C GLU A 729 -1.69 3.10 31.95
N LEU A 730 -2.80 2.35 31.94
CA LEU A 730 -4.10 2.77 32.50
C LEU A 730 -3.96 3.20 33.96
N VAL A 731 -3.36 2.35 34.78
CA VAL A 731 -3.18 2.62 36.21
C VAL A 731 -2.30 3.85 36.44
N SER A 732 -1.22 3.98 35.67
CA SER A 732 -0.33 5.15 35.75
C SER A 732 -1.04 6.46 35.38
N ALA A 733 -1.91 6.43 34.37
CA ALA A 733 -2.72 7.57 33.96
C ALA A 733 -3.80 7.87 35.01
N ALA A 734 -4.50 6.85 35.49
CA ALA A 734 -5.52 6.96 36.53
C ALA A 734 -4.99 7.56 37.84
N ALA A 735 -3.78 7.16 38.26
CA ALA A 735 -3.13 7.70 39.45
C ALA A 735 -2.83 9.20 39.34
N ARG A 736 -2.66 9.73 38.13
CA ARG A 736 -2.40 11.16 37.87
C ARG A 736 -3.67 11.98 37.59
N SER A 737 -4.75 11.31 37.18
CA SER A 737 -6.07 11.93 36.92
C SER A 737 -7.09 11.72 38.05
N GLY A 738 -6.69 11.10 39.19
CA GLY A 738 -7.55 10.90 40.36
C GLY A 738 -8.57 9.78 40.21
N ARG A 739 -8.42 8.84 39.30
CA ARG A 739 -9.38 7.77 38.96
C ARG A 739 -8.96 6.40 39.48
N HIS A 740 -8.43 6.35 40.70
CA HIS A 740 -7.85 5.14 41.30
C HIS A 740 -8.84 3.97 41.42
N GLU A 741 -10.07 4.23 41.83
CA GLU A 741 -11.08 3.19 42.08
C GLU A 741 -11.48 2.48 40.76
N GLU A 742 -11.65 3.24 39.68
CA GLU A 742 -11.99 2.68 38.38
C GLU A 742 -10.85 1.79 37.83
N ALA A 743 -9.59 2.23 37.98
CA ALA A 743 -8.44 1.44 37.58
C ALA A 743 -8.28 0.17 38.45
N ALA A 744 -8.51 0.26 39.74
CA ALA A 744 -8.46 -0.87 40.65
C ALA A 744 -9.51 -1.94 40.27
N HIS A 745 -10.73 -1.53 39.89
CA HIS A 745 -11.75 -2.45 39.38
C HIS A 745 -11.27 -3.26 38.17
N VAL A 746 -10.60 -2.63 37.19
CA VAL A 746 -10.06 -3.28 36.01
C VAL A 746 -8.93 -4.26 36.36
N VAL A 747 -8.02 -3.85 37.25
CA VAL A 747 -6.92 -4.71 37.73
C VAL A 747 -7.44 -5.94 38.48
N ASP A 748 -8.48 -5.77 39.30
CA ASP A 748 -9.09 -6.88 40.03
C ASP A 748 -9.84 -7.84 39.10
N ALA A 749 -10.57 -7.31 38.11
CA ALA A 749 -11.22 -8.14 37.09
C ALA A 749 -10.19 -8.98 36.34
N THR A 750 -9.10 -8.36 35.86
CA THR A 750 -7.98 -9.06 35.22
C THR A 750 -7.33 -10.10 36.15
N GLY A 751 -7.12 -9.75 37.41
CA GLY A 751 -6.55 -10.67 38.41
C GLY A 751 -7.45 -11.89 38.72
N ARG A 752 -8.76 -11.74 38.68
CA ARG A 752 -9.70 -12.87 38.78
C ARG A 752 -9.63 -13.78 37.58
N SER A 753 -9.57 -13.22 36.37
CA SER A 753 -9.42 -14.00 35.13
C SER A 753 -8.14 -14.85 35.12
N LEU A 754 -7.03 -14.30 35.66
CA LEU A 754 -5.74 -15.03 35.75
C LEU A 754 -5.78 -16.25 36.69
N LYS A 755 -6.56 -16.21 37.77
CA LYS A 755 -6.69 -17.35 38.69
C LYS A 755 -7.28 -18.58 37.98
N ASN A 756 -8.07 -18.36 36.95
CA ASN A 756 -8.69 -19.41 36.14
C ASN A 756 -7.79 -19.86 34.97
N ALA A 757 -6.85 -19.01 34.53
CA ALA A 757 -5.96 -19.29 33.39
C ALA A 757 -4.70 -20.10 33.73
N GLY A 758 -4.40 -20.33 35.00
CA GLY A 758 -3.25 -21.12 35.46
C GLY A 758 -1.87 -20.49 35.17
N HIS A 759 -0.83 -21.31 35.01
CA HIS A 759 0.56 -20.85 34.86
C HIS A 759 0.96 -20.36 33.47
N LEU A 760 0.02 -20.36 32.50
CA LEU A 760 0.32 -20.12 31.08
C LEU A 760 0.25 -18.63 30.66
N ALA A 761 0.16 -17.69 31.58
CA ALA A 761 0.14 -16.27 31.26
C ALA A 761 1.17 -15.47 32.09
N PRO A 762 2.48 -15.78 31.98
CA PRO A 762 3.49 -15.15 32.83
C PRO A 762 3.59 -13.64 32.59
N ARG A 763 3.49 -13.15 31.36
CA ARG A 763 3.44 -11.72 31.06
C ARG A 763 2.26 -11.03 31.75
N ARG A 764 1.08 -11.59 31.58
CA ARG A 764 -0.18 -11.02 32.17
C ARG A 764 -0.08 -10.96 33.69
N THR A 765 0.49 -12.00 34.31
CA THR A 765 0.76 -12.03 35.75
C THR A 765 1.69 -10.89 36.16
N ALA A 766 2.79 -10.67 35.44
CA ALA A 766 3.72 -9.58 35.73
C ALA A 766 3.04 -8.19 35.59
N LEU A 767 2.23 -7.99 34.54
CA LEU A 767 1.51 -6.73 34.31
C LEU A 767 0.47 -6.46 35.43
N VAL A 768 -0.23 -7.49 35.92
CA VAL A 768 -1.14 -7.35 37.07
C VAL A 768 -0.36 -7.01 38.35
N HIS A 769 0.79 -7.65 38.62
CA HIS A 769 1.63 -7.29 39.74
C HIS A 769 2.14 -5.85 39.63
N LEU A 770 2.62 -5.42 38.47
CA LEU A 770 3.04 -4.04 38.23
C LEU A 770 1.90 -3.05 38.48
N SER A 771 0.70 -3.37 37.98
CA SER A 771 -0.48 -2.54 38.17
C SER A 771 -0.89 -2.46 39.63
N ARG A 772 -0.85 -3.58 40.34
CA ARG A 772 -1.11 -3.62 41.81
C ARG A 772 -0.05 -2.83 42.57
N ALA A 773 1.22 -2.90 42.21
CA ALA A 773 2.27 -2.11 42.85
C ALA A 773 2.01 -0.60 42.73
N LEU A 774 1.45 -0.15 41.64
CA LEU A 774 1.11 1.25 41.40
C LEU A 774 -0.13 1.74 42.20
N LEU A 775 -1.03 0.82 42.56
CA LEU A 775 -2.26 1.08 43.34
C LEU A 775 -2.09 0.80 44.82
N ALA A 776 -1.15 -0.07 45.21
CA ALA A 776 -1.01 -0.59 46.57
C ALA A 776 -0.58 0.47 47.59
N THR A 777 -0.85 0.14 48.84
CA THR A 777 -0.27 0.88 49.97
C THR A 777 1.28 0.75 49.90
N PRO A 778 1.99 1.71 50.53
CA PRO A 778 3.44 1.70 50.50
C PRO A 778 4.12 0.43 50.99
N ASP A 779 3.50 -0.33 51.88
CA ASP A 779 4.07 -1.53 52.50
C ASP A 779 3.87 -2.78 51.64
N GLU A 780 2.86 -2.82 50.77
CA GLU A 780 2.55 -3.95 49.88
C GLU A 780 3.20 -3.80 48.51
N ALA A 781 3.44 -2.55 48.07
CA ALA A 781 3.89 -2.23 46.72
C ALA A 781 5.22 -2.92 46.35
N GLU A 782 6.18 -3.03 47.30
CA GLU A 782 7.51 -3.58 47.02
C GLU A 782 7.47 -5.05 46.59
N SER A 783 6.63 -5.84 47.30
CA SER A 783 6.41 -7.24 46.97
C SER A 783 5.93 -7.41 45.52
N HIS A 784 4.99 -6.55 45.11
CA HIS A 784 4.44 -6.57 43.75
C HIS A 784 5.46 -6.13 42.71
N PHE A 785 6.24 -5.08 42.92
CA PHE A 785 7.33 -4.69 42.02
C PHE A 785 8.34 -5.80 41.86
N THR A 786 8.75 -6.44 42.94
CA THR A 786 9.73 -7.53 42.91
C THR A 786 9.20 -8.73 42.11
N GLN A 787 7.95 -9.13 42.32
CA GLN A 787 7.30 -10.21 41.60
C GLN A 787 7.18 -9.92 40.12
N ALA A 788 6.78 -8.69 39.74
CA ALA A 788 6.73 -8.28 38.33
C ALA A 788 8.09 -8.36 37.66
N LEU A 789 9.14 -7.79 38.27
CA LEU A 789 10.49 -7.71 37.71
C LEU A 789 11.20 -9.07 37.68
N ALA A 790 10.83 -10.01 38.55
CA ALA A 790 11.39 -11.38 38.56
C ALA A 790 10.82 -12.26 37.44
N THR A 791 9.74 -11.83 36.74
CA THR A 791 9.10 -12.65 35.72
C THR A 791 9.92 -12.68 34.41
N PRO A 792 10.33 -13.87 33.89
CA PRO A 792 11.15 -13.98 32.69
C PRO A 792 10.50 -13.37 31.43
N ALA A 793 9.16 -13.43 31.33
CA ALA A 793 8.45 -12.86 30.19
C ALA A 793 8.60 -11.33 30.09
N LEU A 794 8.72 -10.62 31.21
CA LEU A 794 8.99 -9.19 31.23
C LEU A 794 10.44 -8.88 30.83
N ALA A 795 11.39 -9.76 31.17
CA ALA A 795 12.80 -9.60 30.78
C ALA A 795 13.01 -9.62 29.25
N ARG A 796 12.16 -10.36 28.53
CA ARG A 796 12.18 -10.43 27.05
C ARG A 796 11.53 -9.24 26.35
N ARG A 797 10.92 -8.28 27.10
CA ARG A 797 10.23 -7.10 26.59
C ARG A 797 10.85 -5.83 27.16
N PRO A 798 11.89 -5.31 26.50
CA PRO A 798 12.73 -4.26 27.08
C PRO A 798 11.96 -2.99 27.44
N MET A 799 10.95 -2.59 26.64
CA MET A 799 10.14 -1.39 26.93
C MET A 799 9.30 -1.60 28.21
N GLU A 800 8.59 -2.70 28.33
CA GLU A 800 7.75 -3.01 29.50
C GLU A 800 8.60 -3.15 30.77
N ARG A 801 9.77 -3.82 30.66
CA ARG A 801 10.70 -3.95 31.78
C ARG A 801 11.24 -2.59 32.21
N ALA A 802 11.63 -1.74 31.28
CA ALA A 802 12.14 -0.41 31.60
C ALA A 802 11.08 0.48 32.23
N GLN A 803 9.82 0.38 31.80
CA GLN A 803 8.68 1.06 32.44
C GLN A 803 8.46 0.58 33.87
N ALA A 804 8.58 -0.73 34.12
CA ALA A 804 8.48 -1.30 35.47
C ALA A 804 9.64 -0.84 36.38
N LEU A 805 10.86 -0.83 35.87
CA LEU A 805 12.05 -0.31 36.58
C LEU A 805 11.94 1.18 36.89
N LEU A 806 11.44 1.98 35.94
CA LEU A 806 11.19 3.41 36.15
C LEU A 806 10.18 3.61 37.29
N ALA A 807 9.04 2.91 37.24
CA ALA A 807 8.00 3.00 38.26
C ALA A 807 8.51 2.56 39.64
N TYR A 808 9.29 1.47 39.70
CA TYR A 808 9.92 1.02 40.94
C TYR A 808 10.94 2.02 41.46
N GLY A 809 11.79 2.58 40.60
CA GLY A 809 12.73 3.62 41.00
C GLY A 809 12.07 4.88 41.50
N GLU A 810 10.96 5.34 40.87
CA GLU A 810 10.13 6.44 41.35
C GLU A 810 9.55 6.15 42.73
N TRP A 811 9.05 4.96 42.95
CA TRP A 811 8.51 4.54 44.24
C TRP A 811 9.59 4.51 45.33
N LEU A 812 10.75 3.90 45.10
CA LEU A 812 11.90 3.87 46.02
C LEU A 812 12.36 5.30 46.37
N ARG A 813 12.47 6.20 45.38
CA ARG A 813 12.82 7.60 45.61
C ARG A 813 11.84 8.31 46.53
N ARG A 814 10.53 8.13 46.31
CA ARG A 814 9.47 8.71 47.19
C ARG A 814 9.55 8.16 48.62
N ARG A 815 10.04 6.93 48.81
CA ARG A 815 10.32 6.32 50.13
C ARG A 815 11.68 6.74 50.68
N ARG A 816 12.43 7.65 50.00
CA ARG A 816 13.76 8.12 50.37
C ARG A 816 14.86 7.03 50.33
N ARG A 817 14.62 5.88 49.66
CA ARG A 817 15.60 4.79 49.43
C ARG A 817 16.41 5.10 48.17
N ILE A 818 17.14 6.21 48.22
CA ILE A 818 17.83 6.77 47.03
C ILE A 818 18.91 5.82 46.46
N ALA A 819 19.65 5.11 47.36
CA ALA A 819 20.70 4.19 46.98
C ALA A 819 20.17 3.04 46.13
N GLU A 820 18.96 2.57 46.38
CA GLU A 820 18.29 1.48 45.67
C GLU A 820 17.54 1.97 44.44
N ALA A 821 17.03 3.22 44.48
CA ALA A 821 16.35 3.84 43.34
C ALA A 821 17.29 4.05 42.13
N ARG A 822 18.52 4.49 42.37
CA ARG A 822 19.49 4.84 41.30
C ARG A 822 19.76 3.70 40.31
N PRO A 823 20.11 2.46 40.72
CA PRO A 823 20.35 1.36 39.80
C PRO A 823 19.16 1.10 38.88
N ALA A 824 17.93 1.06 39.44
CA ALA A 824 16.72 0.81 38.68
C ALA A 824 16.46 1.94 37.65
N LEU A 825 16.64 3.20 38.03
CA LEU A 825 16.47 4.36 37.15
C LEU A 825 17.55 4.40 36.04
N VAL A 826 18.80 4.06 36.36
CA VAL A 826 19.91 4.02 35.37
C VAL A 826 19.65 2.91 34.35
N GLU A 827 19.25 1.69 34.81
CA GLU A 827 18.91 0.61 33.90
C GLU A 827 17.73 1.00 32.98
N ALA A 828 16.69 1.59 33.53
CA ALA A 828 15.52 2.03 32.79
C ALA A 828 15.91 3.07 31.70
N GLU A 829 16.68 4.08 32.08
CA GLU A 829 17.13 5.15 31.18
C GLU A 829 18.00 4.62 30.05
N ALA A 830 18.92 3.72 30.33
CA ALA A 830 19.79 3.10 29.34
C ALA A 830 18.97 2.29 28.30
N VAL A 831 17.92 1.58 28.74
CA VAL A 831 17.01 0.85 27.85
C VAL A 831 16.21 1.82 26.98
N PHE A 832 15.60 2.85 27.56
CA PHE A 832 14.81 3.84 26.81
C PHE A 832 15.66 4.56 25.77
N ARG A 833 16.89 4.93 26.10
CA ARG A 833 17.84 5.57 25.15
C ARG A 833 18.17 4.64 23.99
N ARG A 834 18.46 3.37 24.27
CA ARG A 834 18.73 2.34 23.23
C ARG A 834 17.53 2.13 22.31
N LEU A 835 16.32 2.19 22.81
CA LEU A 835 15.07 2.06 22.02
C LEU A 835 14.71 3.35 21.27
N GLY A 836 15.25 4.51 21.66
CA GLY A 836 14.82 5.80 21.15
C GLY A 836 13.50 6.30 21.74
N ALA A 837 13.11 5.81 22.94
CA ALA A 837 11.88 6.17 23.65
C ALA A 837 12.04 7.51 24.39
N GLN A 838 12.13 8.60 23.64
CA GLN A 838 12.53 9.91 24.12
C GLN A 838 11.69 10.45 25.31
N PRO A 839 10.33 10.34 25.35
CA PRO A 839 9.56 10.81 26.48
C PRO A 839 9.95 10.12 27.80
N TRP A 840 10.23 8.81 27.74
CA TRP A 840 10.64 8.02 28.88
C TRP A 840 12.11 8.29 29.29
N VAL A 841 13.00 8.58 28.35
CA VAL A 841 14.37 9.05 28.61
C VAL A 841 14.32 10.32 29.46
N VAL A 842 13.54 11.31 29.02
CA VAL A 842 13.40 12.59 29.73
C VAL A 842 12.82 12.37 31.16
N ARG A 843 11.83 11.50 31.28
CA ARG A 843 11.23 11.17 32.59
C ARG A 843 12.23 10.47 33.51
N ALA A 844 12.95 9.45 33.03
CA ALA A 844 13.95 8.74 33.81
C ALA A 844 15.09 9.65 34.26
N GLN A 845 15.58 10.54 33.39
CA GLN A 845 16.59 11.55 33.71
C GLN A 845 16.09 12.55 34.79
N THR A 846 14.81 12.93 34.72
CA THR A 846 14.21 13.80 35.72
C THR A 846 14.21 13.14 37.10
N GLU A 847 13.86 11.86 37.16
CA GLU A 847 13.88 11.06 38.39
C GLU A 847 15.31 10.80 38.89
N LEU A 848 16.29 10.56 38.01
CA LEU A 848 17.70 10.43 38.34
C LEU A 848 18.26 11.72 38.96
N ARG A 849 17.95 12.88 38.37
CA ARG A 849 18.32 14.19 38.93
C ARG A 849 17.71 14.41 40.33
N ALA A 850 16.43 14.07 40.47
CA ALA A 850 15.73 14.11 41.77
C ALA A 850 16.33 13.12 42.80
N ALA A 851 16.94 12.02 42.36
CA ALA A 851 17.69 11.08 43.18
C ALA A 851 19.14 11.51 43.44
N GLY A 852 19.55 12.71 43.04
CA GLY A 852 20.91 13.23 43.25
C GLY A 852 22.00 12.53 42.41
N ALA A 853 21.61 11.84 41.34
CA ALA A 853 22.58 11.32 40.39
C ALA A 853 22.97 12.44 39.41
N HIS A 854 24.18 12.89 39.49
CA HIS A 854 24.79 13.71 38.42
C HIS A 854 25.11 12.75 37.27
N SER A 855 24.52 12.96 36.10
CA SER A 855 24.87 12.22 34.89
C SER A 855 26.34 12.53 34.56
N GLY A 856 27.26 11.66 34.92
CA GLY A 856 28.64 11.77 34.48
C GLY A 856 28.70 11.51 32.98
N THR A 857 29.37 12.47 32.26
CA THR A 857 29.74 12.42 30.82
C THR A 857 28.72 12.98 29.80
N ALA A 858 28.06 14.10 30.12
CA ALA A 858 27.91 15.20 29.17
C ALA A 858 28.29 16.47 29.98
N GLU A 859 29.07 17.35 29.44
CA GLU A 859 29.17 18.70 30.00
C GLU A 859 27.74 19.20 30.20
N PRO A 860 27.39 19.76 31.39
CA PRO A 860 26.03 20.24 31.61
C PRO A 860 25.75 21.24 30.51
N ASP A 861 24.70 21.02 29.71
CA ASP A 861 24.19 22.06 28.84
C ASP A 861 23.69 23.17 29.77
N ALA A 862 24.64 24.02 30.14
CA ALA A 862 24.46 25.16 31.04
C ALA A 862 23.33 26.07 30.54
N PHE A 863 23.00 25.95 29.25
CA PHE A 863 21.92 26.66 28.61
C PHE A 863 20.56 26.03 28.87
N ALA A 864 20.48 24.69 28.98
CA ALA A 864 19.25 23.99 29.31
C ALA A 864 18.82 24.16 30.78
N ASP A 865 19.74 24.51 31.68
CA ASP A 865 19.46 24.83 33.05
C ASP A 865 18.84 26.24 33.28
N LEU A 866 18.71 27.01 32.21
CA LEU A 866 18.03 28.29 32.21
C LEU A 866 16.51 28.09 32.06
N THR A 867 15.72 28.93 32.74
CA THR A 867 14.29 28.97 32.45
C THR A 867 14.03 29.42 31.01
N PRO A 868 12.90 29.06 30.37
CA PRO A 868 12.59 29.51 29.00
C PRO A 868 12.71 31.01 28.79
N GLN A 869 12.30 31.80 29.80
CA GLN A 869 12.44 33.24 29.76
C GLN A 869 13.92 33.71 29.87
N GLN A 870 14.73 33.02 30.67
CA GLN A 870 16.16 33.29 30.76
C GLN A 870 16.88 32.94 29.45
N GLN A 871 16.53 31.79 28.81
CA GLN A 871 17.07 31.40 27.53
C GLN A 871 16.77 32.44 26.44
N GLN A 872 15.54 32.94 26.40
CA GLN A 872 15.14 33.95 25.42
C GLN A 872 15.88 35.28 25.63
N ILE A 873 16.05 35.73 26.89
CA ILE A 873 16.81 36.93 27.25
C ILE A 873 18.28 36.76 26.89
N VAL A 874 18.89 35.61 27.19
CA VAL A 874 20.29 35.28 26.86
C VAL A 874 20.54 35.28 25.36
N ARG A 875 19.64 34.65 24.56
CA ARG A 875 19.73 34.66 23.08
C ARG A 875 19.70 36.08 22.52
N LEU A 876 18.77 36.91 22.96
CA LEU A 876 18.68 38.30 22.51
C LEU A 876 19.89 39.16 22.95
N ALA A 877 20.39 38.91 24.16
CA ALA A 877 21.59 39.60 24.66
C ALA A 877 22.87 39.15 23.94
N ALA A 878 22.96 37.88 23.51
CA ALA A 878 24.05 37.35 22.69
C ALA A 878 24.10 37.96 21.29
N LEU A 879 22.95 38.36 20.74
CA LEU A 879 22.86 39.12 19.48
C LEU A 879 23.30 40.59 19.62
N GLY A 880 23.76 41.01 20.81
CA GLY A 880 24.27 42.33 21.04
C GLY A 880 23.24 43.40 21.47
N LEU A 881 21.95 43.00 21.64
CA LEU A 881 20.91 43.94 22.08
C LEU A 881 21.16 44.43 23.51
N THR A 882 20.94 45.69 23.76
CA THR A 882 21.00 46.29 25.12
C THR A 882 19.84 45.76 25.99
N ASN A 883 19.94 45.88 27.32
CA ASN A 883 18.86 45.51 28.24
C ASN A 883 17.54 46.25 27.91
N ARG A 884 17.64 47.47 27.36
CA ARG A 884 16.49 48.28 26.95
C ARG A 884 15.79 47.67 25.72
N GLU A 885 16.55 47.30 24.70
CA GLU A 885 16.03 46.69 23.48
C GLU A 885 15.48 45.30 23.73
N VAL A 886 16.15 44.51 24.59
CA VAL A 886 15.62 43.21 25.03
C VAL A 886 14.28 43.38 25.80
N ALA A 887 14.20 44.36 26.66
CA ALA A 887 13.01 44.69 27.45
C ALA A 887 11.84 45.11 26.53
N GLU A 888 12.10 45.96 25.54
CA GLU A 888 11.09 46.36 24.54
C GLU A 888 10.56 45.17 23.74
N LYS A 889 11.42 44.23 23.31
CA LYS A 889 11.01 43.04 22.56
C LYS A 889 10.22 42.01 23.38
N LEU A 890 10.50 41.93 24.68
CA LEU A 890 9.90 40.94 25.56
C LEU A 890 8.80 41.49 26.48
N PHE A 891 8.47 42.77 26.30
CA PHE A 891 7.50 43.48 27.16
C PHE A 891 7.87 43.43 28.67
N LEU A 892 9.17 43.58 28.99
CA LEU A 892 9.72 43.56 30.34
C LEU A 892 10.28 44.93 30.71
N SER A 893 10.65 45.12 31.99
CA SER A 893 11.45 46.26 32.37
C SER A 893 12.96 46.00 32.12
N PRO A 894 13.77 47.01 31.77
CA PRO A 894 15.23 46.87 31.64
C PRO A 894 15.89 46.30 32.91
N ARG A 895 15.35 46.62 34.08
CA ARG A 895 15.77 46.13 35.40
C ARG A 895 15.46 44.62 35.55
N THR A 896 14.34 44.17 35.06
CA THR A 896 13.93 42.73 35.03
C THR A 896 14.87 41.93 34.15
N VAL A 897 15.20 42.44 32.94
CA VAL A 897 16.19 41.85 32.05
C VAL A 897 17.54 41.71 32.71
N GLY A 898 18.03 42.80 33.37
CA GLY A 898 19.27 42.79 34.14
C GLY A 898 19.28 41.73 35.24
N SER A 899 18.17 41.58 35.97
CA SER A 899 18.06 40.59 37.03
C SER A 899 18.09 39.14 36.49
N HIS A 900 17.45 38.89 35.34
CA HIS A 900 17.50 37.55 34.66
C HIS A 900 18.92 37.26 34.17
N LEU A 901 19.61 38.19 33.55
CA LEU A 901 21.00 38.01 33.11
C LEU A 901 21.94 37.78 34.32
N TYR A 902 21.78 38.52 35.40
CA TYR A 902 22.57 38.34 36.62
C TYR A 902 22.41 36.90 37.18
N ARG A 903 21.22 36.34 37.14
CA ARG A 903 20.95 34.96 37.59
C ARG A 903 21.37 33.88 36.56
N ALA A 904 21.44 34.24 35.30
CA ALA A 904 21.86 33.33 34.23
C ALA A 904 23.40 33.19 34.16
N PHE A 905 24.17 34.27 34.42
CA PHE A 905 25.62 34.26 34.31
C PHE A 905 26.30 33.16 35.14
N PRO A 906 25.99 32.96 36.43
CA PRO A 906 26.58 31.88 37.23
C PRO A 906 26.20 30.50 36.71
N LYS A 907 24.99 30.36 36.17
CA LYS A 907 24.50 29.07 35.59
C LYS A 907 25.25 28.74 34.29
N LEU A 908 25.60 29.78 33.50
CA LEU A 908 26.32 29.62 32.26
C LEU A 908 27.85 29.61 32.45
N GLY A 909 28.35 29.74 33.69
CA GLY A 909 29.76 29.77 34.03
C GLY A 909 30.50 30.99 33.46
N ILE A 910 29.79 32.10 33.16
CA ILE A 910 30.36 33.33 32.59
C ILE A 910 30.35 34.49 33.58
N THR A 911 31.25 35.39 33.39
CA THR A 911 31.40 36.56 34.26
C THR A 911 31.12 37.91 33.57
N VAL A 912 31.16 37.92 32.23
CA VAL A 912 30.95 39.13 31.43
C VAL A 912 29.98 38.89 30.27
N ARG A 913 29.23 39.91 29.92
CA ARG A 913 28.18 39.86 28.90
C ARG A 913 28.70 39.46 27.51
N SER A 914 29.93 39.83 27.14
CA SER A 914 30.53 39.47 25.83
C SER A 914 30.67 37.99 25.63
N GLN A 915 30.79 37.19 26.69
CA GLN A 915 30.86 35.71 26.64
C GLN A 915 29.53 35.01 26.28
N LEU A 916 28.40 35.73 26.32
CA LEU A 916 27.10 35.20 25.93
C LEU A 916 27.06 34.76 24.48
N ARG A 917 27.81 35.44 23.59
CA ARG A 917 27.88 35.09 22.17
C ARG A 917 28.51 33.69 21.98
N ASP A 918 29.63 33.45 22.62
CA ASP A 918 30.39 32.20 22.50
C ASP A 918 29.56 31.00 23.04
N VAL A 919 28.83 31.23 24.15
CA VAL A 919 27.92 30.21 24.73
C VAL A 919 26.77 29.87 23.79
N VAL A 920 26.13 30.86 23.17
CA VAL A 920 25.00 30.64 22.25
C VAL A 920 25.46 30.04 20.92
N GLU A 921 26.64 30.43 20.41
CA GLU A 921 27.25 29.86 19.21
C GLU A 921 27.63 28.38 19.42
N ALA A 922 28.16 28.00 20.60
CA ALA A 922 28.46 26.61 20.95
C ALA A 922 27.18 25.76 20.98
N VAL A 923 26.11 26.25 21.59
CA VAL A 923 24.80 25.57 21.62
C VAL A 923 24.18 25.40 20.23
N ASN A 924 24.35 26.40 19.35
CA ASN A 924 23.85 26.35 17.98
C ASN A 924 24.71 25.46 17.07
N ALA A 925 26.01 25.27 17.36
CA ALA A 925 26.89 24.36 16.61
C ALA A 925 26.65 22.89 16.90
N GLU A 926 26.02 22.54 18.05
CA GLU A 926 25.64 21.16 18.43
C GLU A 926 24.27 20.74 17.86
N ILE A 927 23.52 21.65 17.25
CA ILE A 927 22.29 21.32 16.51
C ILE A 927 22.71 20.93 15.09
N PRO A 928 22.53 19.65 14.66
CA PRO A 928 22.79 19.27 13.28
C PRO A 928 21.95 20.16 12.36
N SER A 929 22.54 20.68 11.31
CA SER A 929 21.94 21.54 10.29
C SER A 929 20.82 20.79 9.57
N GLY A 930 19.60 20.87 10.10
CA GLY A 930 18.42 20.17 9.61
C GLY A 930 17.11 20.73 10.14
N TRP A 931 17.14 21.74 11.01
CA TRP A 931 15.89 22.32 11.54
C TRP A 931 15.99 23.85 11.51
N SER A 932 15.78 24.42 10.33
CA SER A 932 15.48 25.85 10.20
C SER A 932 14.14 26.00 9.50
N ALA A 933 13.20 26.61 10.24
CA ALA A 933 11.86 27.12 9.94
C ALA A 933 10.74 26.11 9.80
#